data_656ac8bd9c8c94d5b6b3a0dedf8d2cac
#
_entry.id   656ac8bd9c8c94d5b6b3a0dedf8d2cac
#
_cell.length_a   1.000
_cell.length_b   1.000
_cell.length_c   1.000
_cell.angle_alpha   90.00
_cell.angle_beta   90.00
_cell.angle_gamma   90.00
#
_symmetry.space_group_name_H-M   'P 1'
#
loop_
_entity.id
_entity.type
_entity.pdbx_description
1 polymer ?
#
loop_
_entity_poly.entity_id
_entity_poly.type
_entity_poly.pdbx_seq_one_letter_code
_entity_poly.pdbx_strand_id
1 'polypeptide(L)'
;MVMTASLTASAYASVPTVEDIYNSYPVYDGNDLELIVDNSGTHFTLWSPAVQNVRVLIYDKDRNGVAIDTLEMHPGEKGVWRAAVPQMLYGKFYTFQVQSQGRWLAETPGIYAKAVGTNGKRAAIINMSQTNPQGWDNDHGPVVKNINDAVIYEMHHRDFSMHHSGGIVHKGKFLALTEVGTHNNLGAKTGIDHLKELGVTHVHILPSYDFNSVDESNLPANQYNWGYDPQNYNAPEGSYATDPSDPAVRIREMKEMVQALHNAGIGVIMDVVYNHTGDNGGSNFSLTAPGYFYRHNPDGSYSNASGCGNETASNRQMMQNFIVNSVKYWASEYHIDGFRFDLMAIHDIETMNRVARELKTINPSIFVYGEGWTAGDSPLPVERRALKENVSKMQDIAVFSDDIRDAVKGHYSNEAERGFATGKPGNEETVKIGIVASTAHPQVDYAKGNNSKFAYATAPTQIINYVSCHDDLMLTDKLAKSMPEADVATRQRAARLAQTIVFTSQGTPFMFAGEEIFRDKKGVHNSFVSPDYINAIDWDLKTTNIDQFEYYRELIALRKAHPAFRMTTAADIAKNLVFDNETRTNVISYSLKNHANGDSWKEIKIVFNGNDKAVDVRIPKGNWTIVAYDGKLKANGMDKSQGGNMTVPAYSALILAQE
;
A
#
# COMPACT_ATOMS: atom_id res chain seq x y z
N MET A 1 1.98 79.02 -5.55
CA MET A 1 0.79 78.14 -5.72
C MET A 1 1.31 76.85 -6.40
N VAL A 2 1.59 75.84 -5.63
CA VAL A 2 2.13 74.58 -6.15
C VAL A 2 0.94 73.61 -6.19
N MET A 3 0.53 73.22 -7.38
CA MET A 3 -0.48 72.17 -7.57
C MET A 3 0.16 70.80 -7.36
N THR A 4 -0.19 70.10 -6.31
CA THR A 4 0.10 68.69 -6.15
C THR A 4 -0.93 67.86 -6.87
N ALA A 5 -0.50 67.17 -7.96
CA ALA A 5 -1.31 66.16 -8.64
C ALA A 5 -1.26 64.85 -7.83
N SER A 6 -2.37 64.44 -7.27
CA SER A 6 -2.55 63.13 -6.70
C SER A 6 -2.76 62.08 -7.78
N LEU A 7 -1.78 61.20 -7.96
CA LEU A 7 -1.91 60.00 -8.77
C LEU A 7 -2.72 58.99 -7.98
N THR A 8 -3.97 58.77 -8.37
CA THR A 8 -4.74 57.59 -7.91
C THR A 8 -4.23 56.37 -8.66
N ALA A 9 -3.52 55.50 -7.95
CA ALA A 9 -3.19 54.18 -8.45
C ALA A 9 -4.48 53.36 -8.56
N SER A 10 -4.96 53.14 -9.78
CA SER A 10 -6.01 52.13 -10.01
C SER A 10 -5.40 50.75 -9.77
N ALA A 11 -5.84 50.07 -8.74
CA ALA A 11 -5.54 48.68 -8.54
C ALA A 11 -6.11 47.87 -9.72
N TYR A 12 -5.27 47.44 -10.61
CA TYR A 12 -5.65 46.41 -11.61
C TYR A 12 -5.98 45.16 -10.82
N ALA A 13 -7.23 44.71 -10.85
CA ALA A 13 -7.62 43.40 -10.33
C ALA A 13 -6.78 42.36 -11.08
N SER A 14 -5.99 41.56 -10.35
CA SER A 14 -5.22 40.48 -10.95
C SER A 14 -6.16 39.52 -11.65
N VAL A 15 -5.81 39.06 -12.85
CA VAL A 15 -6.56 38.01 -13.53
C VAL A 15 -6.56 36.76 -12.61
N PRO A 16 -7.73 36.18 -12.30
CA PRO A 16 -7.79 34.99 -11.44
C PRO A 16 -6.90 33.87 -11.99
N THR A 17 -6.15 33.23 -11.12
CA THR A 17 -5.39 32.03 -11.48
C THR A 17 -6.35 30.85 -11.73
N VAL A 18 -5.87 29.80 -12.36
CA VAL A 18 -6.64 28.55 -12.53
C VAL A 18 -7.07 28.00 -11.17
N GLU A 19 -6.22 28.11 -10.15
CA GLU A 19 -6.52 27.69 -8.78
C GLU A 19 -7.62 28.54 -8.14
N ASP A 20 -7.61 29.86 -8.35
CA ASP A 20 -8.68 30.76 -7.85
C ASP A 20 -10.03 30.41 -8.46
N ILE A 21 -10.05 30.03 -9.75
CA ILE A 21 -11.28 29.63 -10.45
C ILE A 21 -11.84 28.35 -9.80
N TYR A 22 -11.04 27.30 -9.64
CA TYR A 22 -11.51 26.04 -9.08
C TYR A 22 -11.86 26.12 -7.59
N ASN A 23 -11.13 26.93 -6.81
CA ASN A 23 -11.46 27.19 -5.40
C ASN A 23 -12.76 27.97 -5.21
N SER A 24 -13.25 28.66 -6.26
CA SER A 24 -14.54 29.35 -6.24
C SER A 24 -15.74 28.42 -6.48
N TYR A 25 -15.51 27.18 -6.90
CA TYR A 25 -16.60 26.22 -7.16
C TYR A 25 -17.34 25.85 -5.87
N PRO A 26 -18.66 25.75 -5.91
CA PRO A 26 -19.45 25.41 -4.75
C PRO A 26 -19.14 23.97 -4.26
N VAL A 27 -19.09 23.80 -2.96
CA VAL A 27 -18.89 22.49 -2.34
C VAL A 27 -20.24 21.84 -2.04
N TYR A 28 -20.39 20.60 -2.48
CA TYR A 28 -21.54 19.77 -2.15
C TYR A 28 -21.18 18.75 -1.07
N ASP A 29 -21.95 18.72 0.00
CA ASP A 29 -21.75 17.90 1.20
C ASP A 29 -22.84 16.83 1.39
N GLY A 30 -23.73 16.64 0.40
CA GLY A 30 -24.74 15.59 0.39
C GLY A 30 -24.13 14.19 0.18
N ASN A 31 -24.88 13.17 0.58
CA ASN A 31 -24.50 11.77 0.49
C ASN A 31 -25.22 11.02 -0.65
N ASP A 32 -25.83 11.75 -1.56
CA ASP A 32 -26.70 11.25 -2.64
C ASP A 32 -26.07 11.37 -4.03
N LEU A 33 -24.73 11.56 -4.10
CA LEU A 33 -24.06 11.67 -5.40
C LEU A 33 -24.13 10.38 -6.19
N GLU A 34 -24.36 10.55 -7.46
CA GLU A 34 -24.48 9.67 -8.59
C GLU A 34 -25.74 8.82 -8.58
N LEU A 35 -25.85 7.79 -7.75
CA LEU A 35 -26.98 6.84 -7.84
C LEU A 35 -27.56 6.51 -6.47
N ILE A 36 -28.86 6.72 -6.33
CA ILE A 36 -29.66 6.13 -5.25
C ILE A 36 -30.87 5.42 -5.86
N VAL A 37 -31.16 4.21 -5.39
CA VAL A 37 -32.36 3.47 -5.71
C VAL A 37 -33.10 3.15 -4.42
N ASP A 38 -34.33 3.65 -4.31
CA ASP A 38 -35.20 3.45 -3.15
C ASP A 38 -36.67 3.19 -3.57
N ASN A 39 -37.56 3.15 -2.61
CA ASN A 39 -38.99 2.90 -2.88
C ASN A 39 -39.66 3.99 -3.73
N SER A 40 -39.06 5.15 -3.88
CA SER A 40 -39.59 6.24 -4.73
C SER A 40 -39.07 6.16 -6.17
N GLY A 41 -38.08 5.31 -6.43
CA GLY A 41 -37.53 5.08 -7.77
C GLY A 41 -36.00 5.10 -7.85
N THR A 42 -35.48 5.50 -9.01
CA THR A 42 -34.05 5.65 -9.29
C THR A 42 -33.72 7.13 -9.42
N HIS A 43 -32.76 7.60 -8.65
CA HIS A 43 -32.34 8.99 -8.54
C HIS A 43 -30.88 9.14 -8.96
N PHE A 44 -30.62 10.13 -9.80
CA PHE A 44 -29.29 10.49 -10.28
C PHE A 44 -28.94 11.90 -9.84
N THR A 45 -27.77 12.08 -9.25
CA THR A 45 -27.24 13.38 -8.79
C THR A 45 -25.79 13.50 -9.21
N LEU A 46 -25.46 14.42 -10.12
CA LEU A 46 -24.09 14.66 -10.56
C LEU A 46 -23.61 16.03 -10.11
N TRP A 47 -22.44 16.10 -9.47
CA TRP A 47 -21.78 17.37 -9.20
C TRP A 47 -20.94 17.81 -10.39
N SER A 48 -21.34 18.88 -11.05
CA SER A 48 -20.69 19.45 -12.24
C SER A 48 -21.01 20.94 -12.34
N PRO A 49 -20.36 21.81 -11.55
CA PRO A 49 -20.83 23.19 -11.34
C PRO A 49 -20.62 24.14 -12.51
N ALA A 50 -19.70 23.84 -13.42
CA ALA A 50 -19.29 24.77 -14.50
C ALA A 50 -19.68 24.28 -15.90
N VAL A 51 -20.73 23.48 -16.02
CA VAL A 51 -21.21 22.94 -17.29
C VAL A 51 -22.57 23.51 -17.67
N GLN A 52 -22.93 23.39 -18.93
CA GLN A 52 -24.14 24.01 -19.48
C GLN A 52 -25.37 23.12 -19.38
N ASN A 53 -25.20 21.83 -19.64
CA ASN A 53 -26.26 20.83 -19.55
C ASN A 53 -25.66 19.48 -19.11
N VAL A 54 -26.49 18.65 -18.50
CA VAL A 54 -26.15 17.29 -18.08
C VAL A 54 -27.30 16.36 -18.41
N ARG A 55 -27.00 15.15 -18.84
CA ARG A 55 -27.99 14.09 -19.07
C ARG A 55 -27.48 12.73 -18.60
N VAL A 56 -28.42 11.84 -18.29
CA VAL A 56 -28.17 10.43 -18.02
C VAL A 56 -28.68 9.62 -19.21
N LEU A 57 -27.86 8.69 -19.68
CA LEU A 57 -28.25 7.73 -20.72
C LEU A 57 -28.40 6.36 -20.05
N ILE A 58 -29.52 5.68 -20.33
CA ILE A 58 -29.85 4.38 -19.76
C ILE A 58 -29.67 3.31 -20.83
N TYR A 59 -29.15 2.14 -20.45
CA TYR A 59 -28.83 1.03 -21.33
C TYR A 59 -29.32 -0.31 -20.78
N ASP A 60 -29.64 -1.22 -21.69
CA ASP A 60 -29.97 -2.62 -21.34
C ASP A 60 -28.72 -3.51 -21.16
N LYS A 61 -27.57 -3.09 -21.69
CA LYS A 61 -26.35 -3.92 -21.74
C LYS A 61 -25.17 -3.18 -21.16
N ASP A 62 -24.23 -3.95 -20.60
CA ASP A 62 -22.96 -3.50 -20.06
C ASP A 62 -22.08 -2.77 -21.10
N ARG A 63 -22.22 -3.14 -22.35
CA ARG A 63 -21.48 -2.59 -23.50
C ARG A 63 -22.27 -2.74 -24.79
N ASN A 64 -21.83 -2.01 -25.83
CA ASN A 64 -22.49 -1.98 -27.13
C ASN A 64 -23.98 -1.53 -27.04
N GLY A 65 -24.64 -1.46 -28.17
CA GLY A 65 -26.04 -1.03 -28.26
C GLY A 65 -26.21 0.49 -28.04
N VAL A 66 -27.43 0.96 -28.24
CA VAL A 66 -27.83 2.35 -28.05
C VAL A 66 -28.52 2.55 -26.71
N ALA A 67 -28.56 3.78 -26.23
CA ALA A 67 -29.34 4.14 -25.07
C ALA A 67 -30.84 3.84 -25.32
N ILE A 68 -31.47 3.21 -24.36
CA ILE A 68 -32.94 2.92 -24.39
C ILE A 68 -33.74 4.10 -23.87
N ASP A 69 -33.10 4.98 -23.09
CA ASP A 69 -33.70 6.20 -22.60
C ASP A 69 -32.61 7.26 -22.36
N THR A 70 -33.01 8.53 -22.37
CA THR A 70 -32.15 9.66 -22.06
C THR A 70 -32.90 10.66 -21.19
N LEU A 71 -32.38 10.89 -20.00
CA LEU A 71 -32.97 11.78 -19.00
C LEU A 71 -32.18 13.08 -18.95
N GLU A 72 -32.81 14.20 -19.32
CA GLU A 72 -32.21 15.52 -19.09
C GLU A 72 -32.19 15.79 -17.58
N MET A 73 -31.06 16.24 -17.07
CA MET A 73 -30.90 16.59 -15.66
C MET A 73 -31.16 18.07 -15.42
N HIS A 74 -31.72 18.39 -14.29
CA HIS A 74 -32.04 19.77 -13.91
C HIS A 74 -31.02 20.30 -12.91
N PRO A 75 -30.56 21.57 -13.02
CA PRO A 75 -29.62 22.17 -12.09
C PRO A 75 -30.26 22.29 -10.70
N GLY A 76 -29.46 21.91 -9.68
CA GLY A 76 -29.80 22.02 -8.28
C GLY A 76 -28.86 23.02 -7.56
N GLU A 77 -28.89 23.01 -6.25
CA GLU A 77 -28.01 23.85 -5.44
C GLU A 77 -26.56 23.33 -5.41
N LYS A 78 -25.62 24.19 -5.10
CA LYS A 78 -24.20 23.83 -4.90
C LYS A 78 -23.57 23.10 -6.10
N GLY A 79 -24.02 23.38 -7.32
CA GLY A 79 -23.44 22.82 -8.54
C GLY A 79 -23.83 21.37 -8.86
N VAL A 80 -24.83 20.81 -8.21
CA VAL A 80 -25.36 19.50 -8.59
C VAL A 80 -26.43 19.60 -9.68
N TRP A 81 -26.58 18.50 -10.41
CA TRP A 81 -27.64 18.25 -11.39
C TRP A 81 -28.43 17.02 -10.96
N ARG A 82 -29.74 17.02 -11.17
CA ARG A 82 -30.62 15.94 -10.69
C ARG A 82 -31.57 15.45 -11.77
N ALA A 83 -31.78 14.12 -11.82
CA ALA A 83 -32.86 13.48 -12.56
C ALA A 83 -33.39 12.30 -11.73
N ALA A 84 -34.65 11.94 -11.94
CA ALA A 84 -35.24 10.79 -11.27
C ALA A 84 -36.31 10.15 -12.16
N VAL A 85 -36.48 8.84 -11.99
CA VAL A 85 -37.59 8.07 -12.57
C VAL A 85 -38.28 7.25 -11.47
N PRO A 86 -39.61 7.06 -11.53
CA PRO A 86 -40.34 6.36 -10.46
C PRO A 86 -40.11 4.84 -10.45
N GLN A 87 -39.37 4.30 -11.42
CA GLN A 87 -39.05 2.88 -11.50
C GLN A 87 -37.68 2.60 -10.83
N MET A 88 -37.57 1.47 -10.14
CA MET A 88 -36.29 0.91 -9.73
C MET A 88 -35.62 0.24 -10.93
N LEU A 89 -34.59 0.86 -11.49
CA LEU A 89 -33.96 0.40 -12.74
C LEU A 89 -32.90 -0.70 -12.51
N TYR A 90 -33.09 -1.57 -11.52
CA TYR A 90 -32.17 -2.68 -11.31
C TYR A 90 -31.96 -3.54 -12.56
N GLY A 91 -30.71 -3.93 -12.82
CA GLY A 91 -30.30 -4.69 -14.01
C GLY A 91 -30.06 -3.83 -15.25
N LYS A 92 -30.23 -2.50 -15.16
CA LYS A 92 -29.86 -1.57 -16.22
C LYS A 92 -28.45 -1.00 -15.98
N PHE A 93 -27.92 -0.38 -17.03
CA PHE A 93 -26.66 0.36 -16.99
C PHE A 93 -26.92 1.82 -17.31
N TYR A 94 -26.01 2.68 -16.87
CA TYR A 94 -26.11 4.12 -17.15
C TYR A 94 -24.74 4.75 -17.39
N THR A 95 -24.79 5.92 -18.04
CA THR A 95 -23.69 6.87 -18.12
C THR A 95 -24.22 8.28 -17.91
N PHE A 96 -23.36 9.16 -17.42
CA PHE A 96 -23.57 10.60 -17.48
C PHE A 96 -22.91 11.16 -18.74
N GLN A 97 -23.45 12.27 -19.23
CA GLN A 97 -22.82 13.06 -20.24
C GLN A 97 -23.03 14.54 -19.96
N VAL A 98 -21.95 15.31 -19.95
CA VAL A 98 -21.99 16.74 -19.67
C VAL A 98 -21.70 17.56 -20.92
N GLN A 99 -22.34 18.74 -21.05
CA GLN A 99 -22.07 19.71 -22.10
C GLN A 99 -21.21 20.83 -21.55
N SER A 100 -19.99 20.94 -22.05
CA SER A 100 -19.04 21.98 -21.69
C SER A 100 -18.57 22.72 -22.93
N GLN A 101 -18.48 24.05 -22.85
CA GLN A 101 -18.09 24.91 -23.96
C GLN A 101 -18.87 24.65 -25.26
N GLY A 102 -20.17 24.44 -25.15
CA GLY A 102 -21.07 24.17 -26.27
C GLY A 102 -20.98 22.78 -26.90
N ARG A 103 -20.18 21.83 -26.33
CA ARG A 103 -20.01 20.48 -26.84
C ARG A 103 -20.34 19.44 -25.77
N TRP A 104 -21.04 18.39 -26.18
CA TRP A 104 -21.17 17.20 -25.36
C TRP A 104 -19.83 16.48 -25.29
N LEU A 105 -19.34 16.24 -24.07
CA LEU A 105 -18.15 15.44 -23.83
C LEU A 105 -18.48 13.95 -24.07
N ALA A 106 -17.46 13.10 -23.95
CA ALA A 106 -17.69 11.64 -23.93
C ALA A 106 -18.54 11.23 -22.72
N GLU A 107 -19.16 10.07 -22.81
CA GLU A 107 -19.91 9.48 -21.71
C GLU A 107 -18.99 8.99 -20.60
N THR A 108 -19.46 9.03 -19.36
CA THR A 108 -18.75 8.56 -18.18
C THR A 108 -19.70 7.80 -17.23
N PRO A 109 -19.26 6.71 -16.58
CA PRO A 109 -20.04 6.07 -15.52
C PRO A 109 -20.19 6.95 -14.27
N GLY A 110 -19.51 8.10 -14.22
CA GLY A 110 -19.34 8.94 -13.04
C GLY A 110 -18.08 8.59 -12.26
N ILE A 111 -17.83 9.34 -11.17
CA ILE A 111 -16.64 9.13 -10.34
C ILE A 111 -16.90 8.23 -9.13
N TYR A 112 -18.18 8.05 -8.73
CA TYR A 112 -18.61 7.22 -7.60
C TYR A 112 -19.24 5.88 -8.02
N ALA A 113 -19.12 5.47 -9.29
CA ALA A 113 -19.67 4.20 -9.76
C ALA A 113 -19.16 3.02 -8.92
N LYS A 114 -20.08 2.30 -8.26
CA LYS A 114 -19.79 1.17 -7.36
C LYS A 114 -19.84 -0.17 -8.07
N ALA A 115 -20.51 -0.22 -9.20
CA ALA A 115 -20.66 -1.39 -10.05
C ALA A 115 -20.52 -0.93 -11.50
N VAL A 116 -19.71 -1.64 -12.27
CA VAL A 116 -19.47 -1.31 -13.69
C VAL A 116 -19.53 -2.57 -14.54
N GLY A 117 -19.90 -2.39 -15.82
CA GLY A 117 -19.82 -3.44 -16.82
C GLY A 117 -18.41 -3.65 -17.34
N THR A 118 -18.27 -4.53 -18.33
CA THR A 118 -17.00 -4.87 -18.99
C THR A 118 -16.20 -3.62 -19.39
N ASN A 119 -14.93 -3.58 -19.02
CA ASN A 119 -14.00 -2.48 -19.26
C ASN A 119 -14.42 -1.14 -18.59
N GLY A 120 -15.29 -1.18 -17.59
CA GLY A 120 -15.61 -0.02 -16.76
C GLY A 120 -16.31 1.14 -17.46
N LYS A 121 -16.87 0.98 -18.67
CA LYS A 121 -17.39 2.10 -19.48
C LYS A 121 -18.83 2.51 -19.12
N ARG A 122 -19.61 1.63 -18.50
CA ARG A 122 -20.96 1.91 -18.02
C ARG A 122 -21.09 1.50 -16.57
N ALA A 123 -21.67 2.36 -15.75
CA ALA A 123 -22.08 2.00 -14.40
C ALA A 123 -23.33 1.11 -14.44
N ALA A 124 -23.44 0.19 -13.48
CA ALA A 124 -24.56 -0.72 -13.36
C ALA A 124 -25.46 -0.35 -12.18
N ILE A 125 -26.76 -0.52 -12.35
CA ILE A 125 -27.77 -0.32 -11.31
C ILE A 125 -28.06 -1.67 -10.68
N ILE A 126 -27.43 -1.97 -9.54
CA ILE A 126 -27.58 -3.24 -8.83
C ILE A 126 -28.02 -3.02 -7.38
N ASN A 127 -28.60 -4.06 -6.79
CA ASN A 127 -28.82 -4.10 -5.35
C ASN A 127 -27.57 -4.67 -4.66
N MET A 128 -26.78 -3.81 -4.03
CA MET A 128 -25.51 -4.17 -3.37
C MET A 128 -25.68 -5.26 -2.31
N SER A 129 -26.79 -5.27 -1.56
CA SER A 129 -27.03 -6.29 -0.52
C SER A 129 -27.16 -7.72 -1.07
N GLN A 130 -27.53 -7.87 -2.34
CA GLN A 130 -27.60 -9.17 -3.01
C GLN A 130 -26.22 -9.73 -3.41
N THR A 131 -25.17 -8.94 -3.28
CA THR A 131 -23.78 -9.37 -3.53
C THR A 131 -23.09 -9.89 -2.28
N ASN A 132 -23.71 -9.79 -1.11
CA ASN A 132 -23.13 -10.22 0.15
C ASN A 132 -23.06 -11.76 0.22
N PRO A 133 -21.89 -12.34 0.54
CA PRO A 133 -21.79 -13.76 0.83
C PRO A 133 -22.52 -14.10 2.13
N GLN A 134 -22.77 -15.40 2.34
CA GLN A 134 -23.42 -15.85 3.56
C GLN A 134 -22.62 -15.46 4.81
N GLY A 135 -23.27 -14.82 5.78
CA GLY A 135 -22.65 -14.41 7.04
C GLY A 135 -21.87 -13.10 6.97
N TRP A 136 -21.96 -12.36 5.84
CA TRP A 136 -21.26 -11.10 5.62
C TRP A 136 -21.49 -10.06 6.71
N ASP A 137 -22.70 -9.93 7.22
CA ASP A 137 -23.05 -8.96 8.27
C ASP A 137 -22.30 -9.18 9.60
N ASN A 138 -21.71 -10.37 9.80
CA ASN A 138 -20.89 -10.71 10.97
C ASN A 138 -19.42 -10.83 10.64
N ASP A 139 -19.03 -10.56 9.40
CA ASP A 139 -17.63 -10.61 8.97
C ASP A 139 -16.84 -9.45 9.54
N HIS A 140 -15.66 -9.73 10.02
CA HIS A 140 -14.69 -8.73 10.50
C HIS A 140 -13.27 -9.28 10.46
N GLY A 141 -12.32 -8.39 10.18
CA GLY A 141 -10.90 -8.69 10.22
C GLY A 141 -10.35 -8.84 11.64
N PRO A 142 -9.07 -9.18 11.77
CA PRO A 142 -8.40 -9.28 13.06
C PRO A 142 -8.31 -7.92 13.75
N VAL A 143 -8.52 -7.91 15.08
CA VAL A 143 -8.38 -6.69 15.87
C VAL A 143 -6.90 -6.43 16.14
N VAL A 144 -6.40 -5.29 15.68
CA VAL A 144 -5.02 -4.83 15.92
C VAL A 144 -5.06 -3.60 16.81
N LYS A 145 -4.34 -3.62 17.93
CA LYS A 145 -4.26 -2.46 18.82
C LYS A 145 -3.37 -1.35 18.25
N ASN A 146 -2.26 -1.76 17.66
CA ASN A 146 -1.28 -0.86 17.04
C ASN A 146 -0.82 -1.45 15.72
N ILE A 147 -0.53 -0.61 14.74
CA ILE A 147 0.00 -1.06 13.45
C ILE A 147 1.30 -1.89 13.62
N ASN A 148 2.12 -1.64 14.65
CA ASN A 148 3.34 -2.41 14.93
C ASN A 148 3.06 -3.89 15.28
N ASP A 149 1.82 -4.25 15.62
CA ASP A 149 1.40 -5.62 15.83
C ASP A 149 1.14 -6.36 14.52
N ALA A 150 1.04 -5.64 13.42
CA ALA A 150 0.88 -6.21 12.09
C ALA A 150 2.21 -6.77 11.55
N VAL A 151 2.09 -7.83 10.77
CA VAL A 151 3.10 -8.35 9.85
C VAL A 151 2.47 -8.32 8.47
N ILE A 152 2.94 -7.42 7.62
CA ILE A 152 2.33 -7.12 6.33
C ILE A 152 3.02 -7.94 5.24
N TYR A 153 2.20 -8.63 4.41
CA TYR A 153 2.63 -9.42 3.28
C TYR A 153 2.02 -8.84 1.99
N GLU A 154 2.84 -8.21 1.18
CA GLU A 154 2.41 -7.62 -0.09
C GLU A 154 2.30 -8.68 -1.17
N MET A 155 1.20 -8.67 -1.94
CA MET A 155 0.98 -9.62 -3.02
C MET A 155 0.13 -9.05 -4.15
N HIS A 156 0.25 -9.67 -5.32
CA HIS A 156 -0.61 -9.45 -6.49
C HIS A 156 -1.40 -10.72 -6.80
N HIS A 157 -2.68 -10.60 -7.20
CA HIS A 157 -3.57 -11.75 -7.47
C HIS A 157 -2.97 -12.76 -8.44
N ARG A 158 -2.40 -12.27 -9.55
CA ARG A 158 -1.82 -13.15 -10.59
C ARG A 158 -0.49 -13.74 -10.14
N ASP A 159 0.39 -12.94 -9.53
CA ASP A 159 1.65 -13.43 -8.98
C ASP A 159 1.43 -14.63 -8.07
N PHE A 160 0.45 -14.49 -7.18
CA PHE A 160 0.19 -15.46 -6.12
C PHE A 160 -0.43 -16.76 -6.62
N SER A 161 -1.23 -16.72 -7.71
CA SER A 161 -2.07 -17.87 -8.09
C SER A 161 -1.90 -18.41 -9.50
N MET A 162 -1.19 -17.71 -10.41
CA MET A 162 -1.12 -18.10 -11.82
C MET A 162 -0.25 -19.32 -12.12
N HIS A 163 0.81 -19.56 -11.31
CA HIS A 163 1.74 -20.63 -11.59
C HIS A 163 1.08 -22.01 -11.40
N HIS A 164 1.40 -22.95 -12.30
CA HIS A 164 0.78 -24.28 -12.30
C HIS A 164 1.13 -25.12 -11.06
N SER A 165 2.28 -24.85 -10.42
CA SER A 165 2.71 -25.56 -9.20
C SER A 165 1.89 -25.18 -7.95
N GLY A 166 1.01 -24.17 -8.01
CA GLY A 166 0.25 -23.71 -6.86
C GLY A 166 -0.93 -24.61 -6.45
N GLY A 167 -1.37 -25.52 -7.32
CA GLY A 167 -2.55 -26.35 -7.06
C GLY A 167 -3.87 -25.56 -6.98
N ILE A 168 -3.85 -24.28 -7.34
CA ILE A 168 -4.99 -23.35 -7.29
C ILE A 168 -5.81 -23.46 -8.58
N VAL A 169 -7.12 -23.52 -8.46
CA VAL A 169 -8.06 -23.68 -9.60
C VAL A 169 -8.40 -22.31 -10.21
N HIS A 170 -8.81 -21.34 -9.39
CA HIS A 170 -9.22 -20.00 -9.84
C HIS A 170 -8.02 -19.06 -10.03
N LYS A 171 -7.14 -19.42 -10.97
CA LYS A 171 -5.88 -18.70 -11.21
C LYS A 171 -6.11 -17.25 -11.61
N GLY A 172 -5.41 -16.33 -10.95
CA GLY A 172 -5.49 -14.89 -11.19
C GLY A 172 -6.82 -14.25 -10.80
N LYS A 173 -7.63 -14.91 -9.99
CA LYS A 173 -8.98 -14.47 -9.60
C LYS A 173 -9.06 -14.18 -8.10
N PHE A 174 -10.04 -13.37 -7.68
CA PHE A 174 -10.39 -13.17 -6.28
C PHE A 174 -10.58 -14.50 -5.55
N LEU A 175 -11.28 -15.43 -6.18
CA LEU A 175 -11.59 -16.74 -5.60
C LEU A 175 -10.35 -17.62 -5.35
N ALA A 176 -9.18 -17.31 -5.91
CA ALA A 176 -7.94 -18.02 -5.59
C ALA A 176 -7.61 -18.02 -4.09
N LEU A 177 -7.98 -16.97 -3.39
CA LEU A 177 -7.75 -16.81 -1.94
C LEU A 177 -8.87 -17.40 -1.08
N THR A 178 -9.90 -17.99 -1.68
CA THR A 178 -10.93 -18.76 -0.96
C THR A 178 -10.64 -20.25 -0.91
N GLU A 179 -9.67 -20.72 -1.72
CA GLU A 179 -9.34 -22.13 -1.85
C GLU A 179 -8.46 -22.60 -0.69
N VAL A 180 -8.97 -23.53 0.10
CA VAL A 180 -8.23 -24.19 1.20
C VAL A 180 -7.74 -25.56 0.76
N GLY A 181 -6.67 -26.07 1.41
CA GLY A 181 -6.12 -27.40 1.14
C GLY A 181 -5.32 -27.46 -0.16
N THR A 182 -4.93 -26.33 -0.74
CA THR A 182 -4.07 -26.33 -1.93
C THR A 182 -2.62 -26.67 -1.58
N HIS A 183 -1.95 -27.37 -2.48
CA HIS A 183 -0.58 -27.84 -2.29
C HIS A 183 0.22 -27.71 -3.59
N ASN A 184 1.54 -27.56 -3.45
CA ASN A 184 2.43 -27.63 -4.59
C ASN A 184 2.61 -29.10 -5.07
N ASN A 185 3.34 -29.28 -6.16
CA ASN A 185 3.60 -30.61 -6.73
C ASN A 185 4.33 -31.56 -5.76
N LEU A 186 4.97 -31.04 -4.71
CA LEU A 186 5.78 -31.76 -3.72
C LEU A 186 5.08 -31.86 -2.36
N GLY A 187 3.80 -31.45 -2.26
CA GLY A 187 2.95 -31.62 -1.08
C GLY A 187 3.02 -30.49 -0.05
N ALA A 188 3.76 -29.41 -0.29
CA ALA A 188 3.78 -28.23 0.60
C ALA A 188 2.55 -27.36 0.39
N LYS A 189 1.99 -26.80 1.48
CA LYS A 189 0.83 -25.90 1.43
C LYS A 189 1.09 -24.66 0.59
N THR A 190 0.07 -24.25 -0.16
CA THR A 190 0.07 -23.04 -1.01
C THR A 190 -1.16 -22.19 -0.69
N GLY A 191 -1.38 -21.12 -1.44
CA GLY A 191 -2.58 -20.30 -1.29
C GLY A 191 -2.77 -19.74 0.13
N ILE A 192 -4.01 -19.67 0.56
CA ILE A 192 -4.37 -19.13 1.88
C ILE A 192 -3.74 -19.95 3.03
N ASP A 193 -3.59 -21.26 2.86
CA ASP A 193 -2.98 -22.13 3.88
C ASP A 193 -1.48 -21.87 4.03
N HIS A 194 -0.79 -21.42 2.99
CA HIS A 194 0.59 -20.94 3.10
C HIS A 194 0.68 -19.67 3.95
N LEU A 195 -0.21 -18.70 3.73
CA LEU A 195 -0.24 -17.46 4.53
C LEU A 195 -0.47 -17.75 6.02
N LYS A 196 -1.40 -18.67 6.33
CA LYS A 196 -1.64 -19.14 7.72
C LYS A 196 -0.42 -19.79 8.31
N GLU A 197 0.25 -20.68 7.58
CA GLU A 197 1.44 -21.39 8.03
C GLU A 197 2.62 -20.44 8.26
N LEU A 198 2.81 -19.45 7.37
CA LEU A 198 3.84 -18.42 7.50
C LEU A 198 3.59 -17.53 8.72
N GLY A 199 2.31 -17.28 9.05
CA GLY A 199 1.92 -16.56 10.26
C GLY A 199 1.79 -15.06 10.08
N VAL A 200 1.70 -14.56 8.85
CA VAL A 200 1.41 -13.15 8.55
C VAL A 200 0.03 -12.74 9.10
N THR A 201 -0.14 -11.47 9.42
CA THR A 201 -1.38 -10.97 10.01
C THR A 201 -2.25 -10.22 9.03
N HIS A 202 -1.65 -9.64 8.00
CA HIS A 202 -2.34 -8.87 6.97
C HIS A 202 -1.73 -9.14 5.61
N VAL A 203 -2.57 -9.21 4.59
CA VAL A 203 -2.16 -9.14 3.20
C VAL A 203 -2.40 -7.73 2.68
N HIS A 204 -1.39 -7.15 2.06
CA HIS A 204 -1.48 -5.94 1.26
C HIS A 204 -1.61 -6.38 -0.19
N ILE A 205 -2.79 -6.19 -0.78
CA ILE A 205 -3.06 -6.61 -2.14
C ILE A 205 -2.91 -5.40 -3.06
N LEU A 206 -2.10 -5.55 -4.13
CA LEU A 206 -1.92 -4.54 -5.18
C LEU A 206 -3.30 -4.12 -5.74
N PRO A 207 -3.40 -2.98 -6.48
CA PRO A 207 -4.66 -2.39 -6.86
C PRO A 207 -5.71 -3.41 -7.34
N SER A 208 -6.86 -3.41 -6.67
CA SER A 208 -7.96 -4.37 -6.91
C SER A 208 -9.26 -3.68 -7.33
N TYR A 209 -9.25 -2.35 -7.48
CA TYR A 209 -10.31 -1.60 -8.15
C TYR A 209 -10.12 -1.63 -9.66
N ASP A 210 -11.15 -1.25 -10.41
CA ASP A 210 -11.20 -1.25 -11.86
C ASP A 210 -10.15 -0.29 -12.48
N PHE A 211 -9.23 -0.85 -13.27
CA PHE A 211 -8.13 -0.14 -13.92
C PHE A 211 -8.17 -0.34 -15.44
N ASN A 212 -7.44 0.50 -16.20
CA ASN A 212 -7.66 0.66 -17.62
C ASN A 212 -6.86 -0.29 -18.52
N SER A 213 -5.76 -0.87 -18.04
CA SER A 213 -4.76 -1.57 -18.88
C SER A 213 -5.14 -2.97 -19.34
N VAL A 214 -6.21 -3.56 -18.79
CA VAL A 214 -6.63 -4.93 -19.13
C VAL A 214 -7.96 -4.91 -19.86
N ASP A 215 -8.01 -5.49 -21.07
CA ASP A 215 -9.26 -5.69 -21.79
C ASP A 215 -10.01 -6.90 -21.24
N GLU A 216 -10.98 -6.64 -20.36
CA GLU A 216 -11.82 -7.64 -19.74
C GLU A 216 -12.65 -8.46 -20.76
N SER A 217 -12.87 -7.94 -21.96
CA SER A 217 -13.58 -8.65 -23.02
C SER A 217 -12.75 -9.72 -23.70
N ASN A 218 -11.45 -9.76 -23.43
CA ASN A 218 -10.48 -10.68 -24.04
C ASN A 218 -9.53 -11.30 -23.01
N LEU A 219 -10.03 -11.76 -21.89
CA LEU A 219 -9.23 -12.33 -20.81
C LEU A 219 -8.36 -13.56 -21.19
N PRO A 220 -8.70 -14.39 -22.23
CA PRO A 220 -7.76 -15.41 -22.71
C PRO A 220 -6.45 -14.85 -23.28
N ALA A 221 -6.42 -13.60 -23.73
CA ALA A 221 -5.16 -12.91 -24.00
C ALA A 221 -4.37 -12.76 -22.68
N ASN A 222 -3.11 -13.16 -22.71
CA ASN A 222 -2.27 -13.06 -21.53
C ASN A 222 -1.92 -11.60 -21.25
N GLN A 223 -2.79 -10.92 -20.51
CA GLN A 223 -2.67 -9.53 -20.11
C GLN A 223 -2.29 -9.48 -18.64
N TYR A 224 -1.17 -8.86 -18.34
CA TYR A 224 -0.70 -8.63 -16.97
C TYR A 224 -0.49 -7.13 -16.73
N ASN A 225 -1.00 -6.63 -15.64
CA ASN A 225 -0.69 -5.29 -15.15
C ASN A 225 -0.79 -5.27 -13.62
N TRP A 226 -0.02 -4.40 -12.94
CA TRP A 226 -0.14 -4.20 -11.50
C TRP A 226 -1.41 -3.44 -11.10
N GLY A 227 -2.01 -2.66 -12.04
CA GLY A 227 -3.24 -1.92 -11.80
C GLY A 227 -3.08 -0.47 -11.32
N TYR A 228 -1.91 0.14 -11.50
CA TYR A 228 -1.66 1.53 -11.12
C TYR A 228 -2.12 2.56 -12.17
N ASP A 229 -3.12 2.22 -12.97
CA ASP A 229 -3.79 3.11 -13.94
C ASP A 229 -5.31 3.14 -13.69
N PRO A 230 -5.75 3.74 -12.57
CA PRO A 230 -7.13 3.67 -12.10
C PRO A 230 -8.13 4.27 -13.10
N GLN A 231 -9.29 3.60 -13.23
CA GLN A 231 -10.42 4.06 -14.03
C GLN A 231 -11.67 4.29 -13.16
N ASN A 232 -12.14 3.27 -12.43
CA ASN A 232 -13.28 3.37 -11.52
C ASN A 232 -12.85 3.00 -10.10
N TYR A 233 -12.61 3.99 -9.27
CA TYR A 233 -12.03 3.82 -7.92
C TYR A 233 -12.91 3.07 -6.92
N ASN A 234 -14.23 2.94 -7.18
CA ASN A 234 -15.19 2.33 -6.25
C ASN A 234 -15.79 1.02 -6.78
N ALA A 235 -15.29 0.48 -7.88
CA ALA A 235 -15.69 -0.80 -8.42
C ALA A 235 -14.51 -1.78 -8.40
N PRO A 236 -14.70 -3.07 -8.06
CA PRO A 236 -13.66 -4.08 -8.18
C PRO A 236 -13.23 -4.31 -9.62
N GLU A 237 -11.98 -4.71 -9.82
CA GLU A 237 -11.41 -5.07 -11.11
C GLU A 237 -12.08 -6.33 -11.69
N GLY A 238 -12.57 -6.23 -12.92
CA GLY A 238 -13.30 -7.33 -13.54
C GLY A 238 -12.42 -8.47 -14.05
N SER A 239 -11.16 -8.20 -14.38
CA SER A 239 -10.24 -9.27 -14.80
C SER A 239 -9.93 -10.25 -13.67
N TYR A 240 -10.13 -9.86 -12.42
CA TYR A 240 -9.99 -10.74 -11.25
C TYR A 240 -11.29 -11.48 -10.89
N ALA A 241 -12.41 -11.20 -11.57
CA ALA A 241 -13.65 -11.94 -11.42
C ALA A 241 -13.77 -13.11 -12.40
N THR A 242 -14.58 -14.10 -12.09
CA THR A 242 -14.84 -15.23 -13.00
C THR A 242 -15.71 -14.82 -14.19
N ASP A 243 -16.58 -13.83 -14.00
CA ASP A 243 -17.39 -13.21 -15.07
C ASP A 243 -17.33 -11.68 -14.98
N PRO A 244 -16.49 -11.01 -15.79
CA PRO A 244 -16.38 -9.55 -15.80
C PRO A 244 -17.61 -8.85 -16.41
N SER A 245 -18.47 -9.57 -17.15
CA SER A 245 -19.67 -9.01 -17.77
C SER A 245 -20.84 -8.85 -16.80
N ASP A 246 -20.83 -9.59 -15.68
CA ASP A 246 -21.79 -9.43 -14.59
C ASP A 246 -21.19 -8.58 -13.46
N PRO A 247 -21.64 -7.33 -13.30
CA PRO A 247 -21.14 -6.45 -12.25
C PRO A 247 -21.28 -6.98 -10.83
N ALA A 248 -22.29 -7.82 -10.57
CA ALA A 248 -22.54 -8.40 -9.25
C ALA A 248 -21.52 -9.50 -8.92
N VAL A 249 -20.99 -10.21 -9.93
CA VAL A 249 -20.01 -11.28 -9.74
C VAL A 249 -18.69 -10.71 -9.18
N ARG A 250 -18.12 -9.66 -9.80
CA ARG A 250 -16.86 -9.07 -9.34
C ARG A 250 -16.95 -8.56 -7.90
N ILE A 251 -18.11 -8.01 -7.51
CA ILE A 251 -18.35 -7.50 -6.15
C ILE A 251 -18.44 -8.66 -5.16
N ARG A 252 -19.24 -9.69 -5.48
CA ARG A 252 -19.43 -10.85 -4.61
C ARG A 252 -18.12 -11.60 -4.40
N GLU A 253 -17.37 -11.87 -5.46
CA GLU A 253 -16.12 -12.64 -5.39
C GLU A 253 -15.04 -11.88 -4.59
N MET A 254 -14.95 -10.55 -4.69
CA MET A 254 -14.07 -9.78 -3.84
C MET A 254 -14.49 -9.85 -2.36
N LYS A 255 -15.79 -9.78 -2.05
CA LYS A 255 -16.30 -9.98 -0.67
C LYS A 255 -16.01 -11.39 -0.15
N GLU A 256 -16.18 -12.42 -0.98
CA GLU A 256 -15.84 -13.81 -0.63
C GLU A 256 -14.35 -13.97 -0.32
N MET A 257 -13.48 -13.32 -1.09
CA MET A 257 -12.05 -13.28 -0.83
C MET A 257 -11.73 -12.64 0.53
N VAL A 258 -12.28 -11.47 0.80
CA VAL A 258 -12.07 -10.76 2.07
C VAL A 258 -12.55 -11.62 3.23
N GLN A 259 -13.76 -12.18 3.15
CA GLN A 259 -14.31 -13.06 4.18
C GLN A 259 -13.45 -14.32 4.41
N ALA A 260 -12.91 -14.91 3.35
CA ALA A 260 -12.03 -16.08 3.47
C ALA A 260 -10.73 -15.74 4.20
N LEU A 261 -10.14 -14.58 3.92
CA LEU A 261 -8.95 -14.08 4.63
C LEU A 261 -9.27 -13.78 6.09
N HIS A 262 -10.39 -13.13 6.40
CA HIS A 262 -10.85 -12.88 7.78
C HIS A 262 -11.08 -14.19 8.54
N ASN A 263 -11.73 -15.17 7.93
CA ASN A 263 -11.90 -16.52 8.52
C ASN A 263 -10.56 -17.24 8.77
N ALA A 264 -9.52 -16.88 8.03
CA ALA A 264 -8.15 -17.34 8.26
C ALA A 264 -7.40 -16.55 9.35
N GLY A 265 -8.00 -15.49 9.90
CA GLY A 265 -7.39 -14.57 10.86
C GLY A 265 -6.44 -13.56 10.22
N ILE A 266 -6.62 -13.26 8.94
CA ILE A 266 -5.75 -12.38 8.15
C ILE A 266 -6.57 -11.16 7.70
N GLY A 267 -6.11 -9.96 8.04
CA GLY A 267 -6.70 -8.71 7.59
C GLY A 267 -6.31 -8.37 6.16
N VAL A 268 -7.09 -7.52 5.52
CA VAL A 268 -6.91 -7.10 4.14
C VAL A 268 -6.58 -5.63 4.06
N ILE A 269 -5.44 -5.31 3.44
CA ILE A 269 -5.01 -3.95 3.14
C ILE A 269 -5.16 -3.73 1.63
N MET A 270 -5.88 -2.68 1.27
CA MET A 270 -6.07 -2.31 -0.13
C MET A 270 -5.05 -1.25 -0.55
N ASP A 271 -4.39 -1.49 -1.68
CA ASP A 271 -3.56 -0.48 -2.34
C ASP A 271 -4.45 0.50 -3.11
N VAL A 272 -4.31 1.80 -2.83
CA VAL A 272 -5.15 2.85 -3.41
C VAL A 272 -4.32 3.92 -4.11
N VAL A 273 -4.74 4.28 -5.32
CA VAL A 273 -4.01 5.18 -6.23
C VAL A 273 -4.84 6.43 -6.50
N TYR A 274 -5.10 7.23 -5.46
CA TYR A 274 -5.85 8.49 -5.62
C TYR A 274 -5.00 9.64 -6.15
N ASN A 275 -3.69 9.43 -6.29
CA ASN A 275 -2.74 10.46 -6.67
C ASN A 275 -2.77 10.84 -8.15
N HIS A 276 -3.25 9.96 -9.03
CA HIS A 276 -3.39 10.23 -10.48
C HIS A 276 -4.50 9.38 -11.09
N THR A 277 -4.80 9.63 -12.36
CA THR A 277 -5.68 8.79 -13.20
C THR A 277 -4.88 8.23 -14.37
N GLY A 278 -5.33 7.11 -14.92
CA GLY A 278 -4.68 6.48 -16.08
C GLY A 278 -4.73 7.30 -17.38
N ASP A 279 -5.62 8.31 -17.45
CA ASP A 279 -5.77 9.23 -18.59
C ASP A 279 -6.20 10.60 -18.06
N ASN A 280 -5.76 11.67 -18.72
CA ASN A 280 -6.13 13.04 -18.37
C ASN A 280 -7.48 13.46 -18.94
N GLY A 281 -7.60 13.43 -20.26
CA GLY A 281 -8.75 13.99 -20.98
C GLY A 281 -9.98 13.11 -20.97
N GLY A 282 -9.78 11.79 -21.01
CA GLY A 282 -10.82 10.77 -21.04
C GLY A 282 -11.18 10.19 -19.66
N SER A 283 -10.54 10.67 -18.59
CA SER A 283 -10.84 10.19 -17.24
C SER A 283 -12.25 10.56 -16.79
N ASN A 284 -12.83 9.75 -15.91
CA ASN A 284 -14.14 10.03 -15.33
C ASN A 284 -14.14 11.39 -14.59
N PHE A 285 -13.03 11.79 -13.99
CA PHE A 285 -12.87 13.12 -13.38
C PHE A 285 -13.02 14.25 -14.39
N SER A 286 -12.31 14.18 -15.52
CA SER A 286 -12.39 15.22 -16.57
C SER A 286 -13.74 15.24 -17.26
N LEU A 287 -14.38 14.08 -17.44
CA LEU A 287 -15.69 13.96 -18.07
C LEU A 287 -16.84 14.39 -17.16
N THR A 288 -16.61 14.40 -15.83
CA THR A 288 -17.60 14.84 -14.84
C THR A 288 -17.47 16.35 -14.54
N ALA A 289 -16.28 16.82 -14.16
CA ALA A 289 -16.02 18.23 -13.86
C ALA A 289 -14.66 18.64 -14.44
N PRO A 290 -14.66 19.12 -15.71
CA PRO A 290 -13.43 19.35 -16.47
C PRO A 290 -12.38 20.18 -15.73
N GLY A 291 -11.20 19.59 -15.52
CA GLY A 291 -10.03 20.20 -14.90
C GLY A 291 -10.07 20.31 -13.36
N TYR A 292 -11.23 20.22 -12.72
CA TYR A 292 -11.35 20.48 -11.28
C TYR A 292 -10.54 19.53 -10.41
N PHE A 293 -10.54 18.26 -10.71
CA PHE A 293 -9.94 17.24 -9.86
C PHE A 293 -8.42 17.13 -9.97
N TYR A 294 -7.81 17.87 -10.93
CA TYR A 294 -6.38 17.85 -11.17
C TYR A 294 -5.69 19.11 -10.68
N ARG A 295 -4.46 18.97 -10.22
CA ARG A 295 -3.59 20.08 -9.86
C ARG A 295 -2.94 20.65 -11.11
N HIS A 296 -2.82 21.97 -11.17
CA HIS A 296 -2.27 22.67 -12.32
C HIS A 296 -1.01 23.44 -11.94
N ASN A 297 -0.11 23.52 -12.88
CA ASN A 297 1.02 24.44 -12.83
C ASN A 297 0.55 25.89 -13.00
N PRO A 298 1.38 26.90 -12.65
CA PRO A 298 1.02 28.31 -12.80
C PRO A 298 0.67 28.73 -14.23
N ASP A 299 1.16 28.02 -15.26
CA ASP A 299 0.84 28.24 -16.67
C ASP A 299 -0.48 27.59 -17.12
N GLY A 300 -1.19 26.89 -16.22
CA GLY A 300 -2.45 26.21 -16.48
C GLY A 300 -2.31 24.80 -17.04
N SER A 301 -1.10 24.30 -17.27
CA SER A 301 -0.87 22.89 -17.64
C SER A 301 -1.11 21.96 -16.44
N TYR A 302 -1.41 20.69 -16.71
CA TYR A 302 -1.49 19.69 -15.65
C TYR A 302 -0.13 19.48 -14.97
N SER A 303 -0.11 19.49 -13.64
CA SER A 303 1.06 19.06 -12.89
C SER A 303 1.24 17.55 -12.98
N ASN A 304 2.47 17.06 -12.85
CA ASN A 304 2.83 15.65 -13.06
C ASN A 304 3.78 15.10 -11.97
N ALA A 305 3.47 15.34 -10.72
CA ALA A 305 4.26 14.78 -9.62
C ALA A 305 4.15 13.26 -9.50
N SER A 306 3.15 12.64 -10.13
CA SER A 306 3.02 11.18 -10.21
C SER A 306 3.99 10.52 -11.19
N GLY A 307 4.54 11.27 -12.16
CA GLY A 307 5.26 10.72 -13.30
C GLY A 307 4.36 10.04 -14.36
N CYS A 308 3.03 10.01 -14.14
CA CYS A 308 2.03 9.36 -15.00
C CYS A 308 1.23 10.34 -15.87
N GLY A 309 1.69 11.58 -15.98
CA GLY A 309 1.08 12.62 -16.85
C GLY A 309 0.10 13.55 -16.15
N ASN A 310 -0.26 13.29 -14.89
CA ASN A 310 -1.14 14.14 -14.10
C ASN A 310 -0.95 13.90 -12.59
N GLU A 311 -1.52 14.77 -11.78
CA GLU A 311 -1.72 14.54 -10.35
C GLU A 311 -3.06 15.11 -9.90
N THR A 312 -3.68 14.49 -8.92
CA THR A 312 -4.96 14.95 -8.37
C THR A 312 -4.78 16.06 -7.34
N ALA A 313 -5.77 16.93 -7.23
CA ALA A 313 -5.77 18.09 -6.35
C ALA A 313 -6.50 17.78 -5.02
N SER A 314 -5.91 16.96 -4.15
CA SER A 314 -6.50 16.57 -2.86
C SER A 314 -6.83 17.75 -1.96
N ASN A 315 -6.12 18.88 -2.12
CA ASN A 315 -6.38 20.13 -1.41
C ASN A 315 -7.66 20.85 -1.84
N ARG A 316 -8.35 20.40 -2.91
CA ARG A 316 -9.68 20.89 -3.30
C ARG A 316 -10.77 20.08 -2.62
N GLN A 317 -11.75 20.74 -2.06
CA GLN A 317 -12.72 20.14 -1.15
C GLN A 317 -13.48 18.96 -1.75
N MET A 318 -13.89 19.02 -3.03
CA MET A 318 -14.62 17.91 -3.65
C MET A 318 -13.70 16.73 -3.97
N MET A 319 -12.40 16.94 -4.24
CA MET A 319 -11.44 15.85 -4.36
C MET A 319 -11.15 15.22 -2.99
N GLN A 320 -10.98 16.03 -1.95
CA GLN A 320 -10.84 15.53 -0.58
C GLN A 320 -12.08 14.71 -0.17
N ASN A 321 -13.30 15.21 -0.43
CA ASN A 321 -14.54 14.49 -0.16
C ASN A 321 -14.59 13.16 -0.92
N PHE A 322 -14.15 13.15 -2.18
CA PHE A 322 -14.09 11.93 -3.00
C PHE A 322 -13.17 10.88 -2.36
N ILE A 323 -11.93 11.24 -2.03
CA ILE A 323 -10.96 10.32 -1.42
C ILE A 323 -11.52 9.75 -0.11
N VAL A 324 -12.02 10.61 0.78
CA VAL A 324 -12.57 10.20 2.07
C VAL A 324 -13.78 9.28 1.91
N ASN A 325 -14.71 9.61 1.02
CA ASN A 325 -15.91 8.79 0.78
C ASN A 325 -15.56 7.44 0.15
N SER A 326 -14.57 7.40 -0.73
CA SER A 326 -14.10 6.19 -1.38
C SER A 326 -13.48 5.21 -0.37
N VAL A 327 -12.55 5.64 0.48
CA VAL A 327 -11.96 4.75 1.50
C VAL A 327 -13.00 4.31 2.54
N LYS A 328 -13.95 5.19 2.91
CA LYS A 328 -15.07 4.82 3.80
C LYS A 328 -15.96 3.75 3.16
N TYR A 329 -16.22 3.86 1.88
CA TYR A 329 -16.98 2.87 1.13
C TYR A 329 -16.27 1.51 1.14
N TRP A 330 -14.98 1.44 0.82
CA TRP A 330 -14.22 0.20 0.87
C TRP A 330 -14.17 -0.40 2.29
N ALA A 331 -13.99 0.43 3.30
CA ALA A 331 -13.99 -0.02 4.70
C ALA A 331 -15.35 -0.55 5.17
N SER A 332 -16.45 0.08 4.75
CA SER A 332 -17.79 -0.29 5.20
C SER A 332 -18.45 -1.39 4.35
N GLU A 333 -18.26 -1.38 3.03
CA GLU A 333 -18.91 -2.31 2.11
C GLU A 333 -18.11 -3.60 1.93
N TYR A 334 -16.76 -3.51 1.96
CA TYR A 334 -15.87 -4.66 1.74
C TYR A 334 -15.08 -5.05 2.99
N HIS A 335 -15.32 -4.41 4.13
CA HIS A 335 -14.66 -4.66 5.42
C HIS A 335 -13.12 -4.61 5.34
N ILE A 336 -12.58 -3.69 4.53
CA ILE A 336 -11.13 -3.52 4.37
C ILE A 336 -10.51 -3.00 5.68
N ASP A 337 -9.41 -3.64 6.12
CA ASP A 337 -8.75 -3.42 7.41
C ASP A 337 -7.62 -2.38 7.37
N GLY A 338 -7.18 -1.99 6.19
CA GLY A 338 -6.14 -0.98 6.03
C GLY A 338 -6.01 -0.47 4.60
N PHE A 339 -5.31 0.65 4.45
CA PHE A 339 -5.10 1.28 3.15
C PHE A 339 -3.63 1.67 2.99
N ARG A 340 -3.02 1.26 1.86
CA ARG A 340 -1.73 1.77 1.40
C ARG A 340 -1.97 2.82 0.32
N PHE A 341 -1.48 4.02 0.53
CA PHE A 341 -1.57 5.10 -0.45
C PHE A 341 -0.32 5.14 -1.33
N ASP A 342 -0.51 4.89 -2.61
CA ASP A 342 0.48 5.09 -3.64
C ASP A 342 0.85 6.56 -3.74
N LEU A 343 2.16 6.88 -3.86
CA LEU A 343 2.68 8.25 -3.92
C LEU A 343 1.94 9.21 -2.97
N MET A 344 1.80 8.81 -1.71
CA MET A 344 0.98 9.50 -0.70
C MET A 344 1.34 10.98 -0.55
N ALA A 345 2.59 11.36 -0.84
CA ALA A 345 3.04 12.75 -0.71
C ALA A 345 2.49 13.70 -1.80
N ILE A 346 1.77 13.19 -2.79
CA ILE A 346 0.96 14.02 -3.70
C ILE A 346 -0.24 14.62 -2.97
N HIS A 347 -0.75 13.89 -1.96
CA HIS A 347 -1.84 14.37 -1.13
C HIS A 347 -1.35 15.33 -0.05
N ASP A 348 -2.23 16.26 0.33
CA ASP A 348 -1.96 17.17 1.43
C ASP A 348 -2.23 16.49 2.79
N ILE A 349 -1.52 16.95 3.82
CA ILE A 349 -1.58 16.43 5.19
C ILE A 349 -3.01 16.49 5.75
N GLU A 350 -3.77 17.55 5.44
CA GLU A 350 -5.14 17.72 5.94
C GLU A 350 -6.06 16.62 5.41
N THR A 351 -5.98 16.32 4.11
CA THR A 351 -6.71 15.23 3.48
C THR A 351 -6.34 13.89 4.11
N MET A 352 -5.06 13.61 4.29
CA MET A 352 -4.61 12.35 4.89
C MET A 352 -5.06 12.20 6.35
N ASN A 353 -4.95 13.24 7.15
CA ASN A 353 -5.45 13.25 8.53
C ASN A 353 -6.98 13.05 8.59
N ARG A 354 -7.72 13.62 7.64
CA ARG A 354 -9.17 13.41 7.54
C ARG A 354 -9.49 11.96 7.17
N VAL A 355 -8.77 11.36 6.22
CA VAL A 355 -8.90 9.95 5.87
C VAL A 355 -8.72 9.07 7.10
N ALA A 356 -7.61 9.21 7.83
CA ALA A 356 -7.33 8.39 9.00
C ALA A 356 -8.41 8.56 10.09
N ARG A 357 -8.79 9.79 10.40
CA ARG A 357 -9.83 10.08 11.39
C ARG A 357 -11.19 9.47 11.03
N GLU A 358 -11.63 9.62 9.79
CA GLU A 358 -12.93 9.11 9.36
C GLU A 358 -12.95 7.57 9.33
N LEU A 359 -11.87 6.91 8.92
CA LEU A 359 -11.75 5.46 8.96
C LEU A 359 -11.81 4.93 10.40
N LYS A 360 -11.18 5.61 11.37
CA LYS A 360 -11.25 5.24 12.79
C LYS A 360 -12.67 5.29 13.37
N THR A 361 -13.58 6.08 12.79
CA THR A 361 -15.00 6.08 13.18
C THR A 361 -15.74 4.83 12.75
N ILE A 362 -15.28 4.15 11.70
CA ILE A 362 -15.85 2.89 11.21
C ILE A 362 -15.30 1.72 12.03
N ASN A 363 -13.98 1.60 12.10
CA ASN A 363 -13.30 0.58 12.89
C ASN A 363 -11.96 1.14 13.43
N PRO A 364 -11.76 1.21 14.75
CA PRO A 364 -10.50 1.70 15.33
C PRO A 364 -9.24 0.91 14.95
N SER A 365 -9.40 -0.34 14.49
CA SER A 365 -8.28 -1.18 14.05
C SER A 365 -7.80 -0.85 12.62
N ILE A 366 -8.57 -0.11 11.81
CA ILE A 366 -8.14 0.27 10.47
C ILE A 366 -6.92 1.18 10.56
N PHE A 367 -5.89 0.90 9.78
CA PHE A 367 -4.69 1.72 9.70
C PHE A 367 -4.38 2.17 8.27
N VAL A 368 -3.63 3.27 8.19
CA VAL A 368 -3.27 3.91 6.92
C VAL A 368 -1.76 4.05 6.87
N TYR A 369 -1.17 3.73 5.73
CA TYR A 369 0.23 4.03 5.44
C TYR A 369 0.42 4.29 3.95
N GLY A 370 1.60 4.76 3.58
CA GLY A 370 1.87 5.00 2.16
C GLY A 370 3.28 5.47 1.89
N GLU A 371 3.51 5.77 0.64
CA GLU A 371 4.78 6.28 0.16
C GLU A 371 4.90 7.77 0.47
N GLY A 372 5.80 8.11 1.38
CA GLY A 372 6.06 9.49 1.79
C GLY A 372 6.93 10.28 0.80
N TRP A 373 6.75 10.07 -0.50
CA TRP A 373 7.47 10.74 -1.59
C TRP A 373 6.58 10.96 -2.81
N THR A 374 7.11 11.70 -3.79
CA THR A 374 6.52 11.91 -5.13
C THR A 374 7.51 11.43 -6.19
N ALA A 375 7.03 11.11 -7.40
CA ALA A 375 7.90 10.77 -8.52
C ALA A 375 8.44 12.01 -9.26
N GLY A 376 7.84 13.17 -9.07
CA GLY A 376 8.23 14.44 -9.68
C GLY A 376 7.89 15.65 -8.81
N ASP A 377 8.07 16.85 -9.34
CA ASP A 377 7.76 18.09 -8.65
C ASP A 377 6.26 18.38 -8.66
N SER A 378 5.73 18.85 -7.54
CA SER A 378 4.35 19.31 -7.37
C SER A 378 4.30 20.78 -6.98
N PRO A 379 3.33 21.56 -7.47
CA PRO A 379 3.11 22.93 -7.03
C PRO A 379 2.54 23.05 -5.61
N LEU A 380 2.09 21.92 -5.00
CA LEU A 380 1.68 21.94 -3.60
C LEU A 380 2.90 22.23 -2.70
N PRO A 381 2.83 23.21 -1.78
CA PRO A 381 3.94 23.54 -0.89
C PRO A 381 4.46 22.32 -0.10
N VAL A 382 5.77 22.16 0.01
CA VAL A 382 6.45 21.02 0.64
C VAL A 382 5.95 20.76 2.06
N GLU A 383 5.74 21.82 2.84
CA GLU A 383 5.26 21.74 4.23
C GLU A 383 3.81 21.26 4.37
N ARG A 384 3.05 21.24 3.27
CA ARG A 384 1.66 20.75 3.21
C ARG A 384 1.54 19.33 2.66
N ARG A 385 2.60 18.79 2.04
CA ARG A 385 2.58 17.45 1.44
C ARG A 385 2.72 16.37 2.51
N ALA A 386 2.11 15.21 2.28
CA ALA A 386 2.25 14.03 3.14
C ALA A 386 3.60 13.31 2.90
N LEU A 387 4.69 14.06 2.88
CA LEU A 387 6.06 13.57 2.79
C LEU A 387 6.46 12.83 4.08
N LYS A 388 7.42 11.90 4.00
CA LYS A 388 7.95 11.21 5.18
C LYS A 388 8.52 12.19 6.22
N GLU A 389 9.16 13.26 5.78
CA GLU A 389 9.70 14.32 6.63
C GLU A 389 8.61 15.07 7.41
N ASN A 390 7.39 15.03 6.94
CA ASN A 390 6.21 15.63 7.58
C ASN A 390 5.38 14.64 8.39
N VAL A 391 5.80 13.39 8.54
CA VAL A 391 4.99 12.33 9.20
C VAL A 391 4.61 12.71 10.64
N SER A 392 5.43 13.50 11.31
CA SER A 392 5.12 14.02 12.65
C SER A 392 3.85 14.88 12.71
N LYS A 393 3.38 15.41 11.56
CA LYS A 393 2.13 16.18 11.42
C LYS A 393 0.94 15.28 11.05
N MET A 394 1.17 14.02 10.74
CA MET A 394 0.15 13.04 10.36
C MET A 394 -0.20 12.16 11.56
N GLN A 395 -1.50 12.04 11.84
CA GLN A 395 -2.01 11.26 12.96
C GLN A 395 -2.47 9.87 12.47
N ASP A 396 -2.03 8.82 13.16
CA ASP A 396 -2.39 7.42 12.82
C ASP A 396 -2.05 7.01 11.38
N ILE A 397 -0.99 7.60 10.82
CA ILE A 397 -0.51 7.32 9.47
C ILE A 397 0.97 6.97 9.54
N ALA A 398 1.35 5.89 8.83
CA ALA A 398 2.73 5.47 8.70
C ALA A 398 3.28 5.73 7.29
N VAL A 399 4.60 5.79 7.18
CA VAL A 399 5.33 5.92 5.91
C VAL A 399 6.35 4.82 5.73
N PHE A 400 6.60 4.43 4.50
CA PHE A 400 7.69 3.52 4.18
C PHE A 400 9.05 4.15 4.49
N SER A 401 9.94 3.35 5.08
CA SER A 401 11.33 3.75 5.37
C SER A 401 12.26 3.33 4.24
N ASP A 402 12.52 4.24 3.30
CA ASP A 402 13.55 4.07 2.29
C ASP A 402 14.97 4.08 2.90
N ASP A 403 15.15 4.67 4.09
CA ASP A 403 16.41 4.64 4.83
C ASP A 403 16.87 3.20 5.11
N ILE A 404 16.02 2.38 5.75
CA ILE A 404 16.36 0.98 6.06
C ILE A 404 16.44 0.14 4.80
N ARG A 405 15.54 0.35 3.83
CA ARG A 405 15.54 -0.38 2.56
C ARG A 405 16.90 -0.28 1.87
N ASP A 406 17.35 0.95 1.63
CA ASP A 406 18.58 1.20 0.87
C ASP A 406 19.84 0.90 1.67
N ALA A 407 19.84 1.16 2.97
CA ALA A 407 20.98 0.83 3.83
C ALA A 407 21.23 -0.68 3.93
N VAL A 408 20.17 -1.48 3.96
CA VAL A 408 20.27 -2.94 4.14
C VAL A 408 20.62 -3.67 2.85
N LYS A 409 19.90 -3.40 1.74
CA LYS A 409 20.10 -4.15 0.47
C LYS A 409 20.96 -3.41 -0.56
N GLY A 410 21.24 -2.11 -0.37
CA GLY A 410 21.83 -1.21 -1.37
C GLY A 410 20.77 -0.37 -2.08
N HIS A 411 21.16 0.79 -2.59
CA HIS A 411 20.25 1.76 -3.18
C HIS A 411 19.38 1.14 -4.31
N TYR A 412 18.10 1.49 -4.33
CA TYR A 412 17.11 0.89 -5.23
C TYR A 412 17.45 1.11 -6.71
N SER A 413 17.92 2.31 -7.09
CA SER A 413 18.21 2.68 -8.48
C SER A 413 19.55 2.17 -9.01
N ASN A 414 20.39 1.58 -8.16
CA ASN A 414 21.66 1.00 -8.56
C ASN A 414 21.68 -0.50 -8.28
N GLU A 415 21.38 -1.30 -9.30
CA GLU A 415 21.22 -2.74 -9.18
C GLU A 415 22.44 -3.45 -8.59
N ALA A 416 23.65 -3.00 -8.92
CA ALA A 416 24.91 -3.58 -8.46
C ALA A 416 25.35 -3.08 -7.06
N GLU A 417 24.72 -2.04 -6.53
CA GLU A 417 25.13 -1.47 -5.25
C GLU A 417 24.79 -2.41 -4.09
N ARG A 418 25.77 -2.63 -3.23
CA ARG A 418 25.65 -3.40 -2.00
C ARG A 418 25.14 -2.53 -0.86
N GLY A 419 24.49 -3.15 0.10
CA GLY A 419 24.14 -2.55 1.40
C GLY A 419 24.81 -3.27 2.56
N PHE A 420 24.38 -3.00 3.77
CA PHE A 420 24.89 -3.60 5.00
C PHE A 420 24.82 -5.15 4.95
N ALA A 421 23.67 -5.71 4.60
CA ALA A 421 23.47 -7.16 4.56
C ALA A 421 24.22 -7.85 3.41
N THR A 422 24.79 -7.10 2.48
CA THR A 422 25.52 -7.60 1.31
C THR A 422 27.01 -7.23 1.32
N GLY A 423 27.53 -6.77 2.46
CA GLY A 423 28.97 -6.59 2.68
C GLY A 423 29.49 -5.16 2.46
N LYS A 424 28.62 -4.15 2.35
CA LYS A 424 29.05 -2.75 2.20
C LYS A 424 29.11 -2.04 3.55
N PRO A 425 30.31 -1.63 4.03
CA PRO A 425 30.44 -0.82 5.23
C PRO A 425 29.98 0.63 5.01
N GLY A 426 29.75 1.36 6.12
CA GLY A 426 29.37 2.77 6.11
C GLY A 426 27.85 3.00 6.14
N ASN A 427 27.06 1.93 6.19
CA ASN A 427 25.59 2.00 6.31
C ASN A 427 25.12 1.81 7.76
N GLU A 428 26.03 1.61 8.72
CA GLU A 428 25.70 1.22 10.09
C GLU A 428 24.77 2.25 10.77
N GLU A 429 25.04 3.54 10.62
CA GLU A 429 24.17 4.58 11.23
C GLU A 429 22.81 4.63 10.58
N THR A 430 22.70 4.45 9.24
CA THR A 430 21.40 4.42 8.56
C THR A 430 20.58 3.19 8.97
N VAL A 431 21.22 2.04 9.15
CA VAL A 431 20.55 0.85 9.69
C VAL A 431 20.08 1.09 11.13
N LYS A 432 20.88 1.78 11.97
CA LYS A 432 20.43 2.16 13.33
C LYS A 432 19.22 3.10 13.30
N ILE A 433 19.15 4.06 12.35
CA ILE A 433 17.97 4.91 12.14
C ILE A 433 16.73 4.04 11.89
N GLY A 434 16.85 3.01 11.04
CA GLY A 434 15.76 2.05 10.78
C GLY A 434 15.41 1.21 12.01
N ILE A 435 16.41 0.71 12.76
CA ILE A 435 16.21 -0.08 13.97
C ILE A 435 15.38 0.67 15.01
N VAL A 436 15.59 1.98 15.17
CA VAL A 436 14.80 2.82 16.08
C VAL A 436 13.55 3.42 15.42
N ALA A 437 13.16 2.94 14.25
CA ALA A 437 11.99 3.43 13.48
C ALA A 437 12.04 4.94 13.26
N SER A 438 13.18 5.48 12.87
CA SER A 438 13.42 6.91 12.59
C SER A 438 12.98 7.87 13.71
N THR A 439 12.78 7.37 14.93
CA THR A 439 12.48 8.16 16.14
C THR A 439 13.78 8.69 16.78
N ALA A 440 13.66 9.75 17.57
CA ALA A 440 14.81 10.33 18.24
C ALA A 440 15.46 9.35 19.24
N HIS A 441 16.76 9.09 19.10
CA HIS A 441 17.52 8.19 19.96
C HIS A 441 18.91 8.76 20.29
N PRO A 442 19.36 8.74 21.58
CA PRO A 442 20.59 9.44 22.00
C PRO A 442 21.88 8.82 21.43
N GLN A 443 21.86 7.58 20.98
CA GLN A 443 23.02 6.86 20.46
C GLN A 443 23.04 6.76 18.93
N VAL A 444 22.20 7.51 18.21
CA VAL A 444 22.13 7.53 16.74
C VAL A 444 22.59 8.87 16.22
N ASP A 445 23.58 8.86 15.33
CA ASP A 445 24.08 10.05 14.63
C ASP A 445 23.32 10.22 13.30
N TYR A 446 22.19 10.90 13.35
CA TYR A 446 21.34 11.12 12.17
C TYR A 446 22.04 11.88 11.04
N ALA A 447 23.04 12.74 11.35
CA ALA A 447 23.79 13.46 10.32
C ALA A 447 24.53 12.52 9.36
N LYS A 448 24.81 11.28 9.79
CA LYS A 448 25.45 10.23 8.98
C LYS A 448 24.44 9.36 8.21
N GLY A 449 23.14 9.55 8.38
CA GLY A 449 22.11 8.84 7.60
C GLY A 449 22.34 9.05 6.10
N ASN A 450 21.90 8.11 5.26
CA ASN A 450 22.04 8.23 3.80
C ASN A 450 20.92 9.11 3.22
N ASN A 451 19.68 8.73 3.40
CA ASN A 451 18.51 9.41 2.83
C ASN A 451 18.00 10.52 3.79
N SER A 452 17.83 10.21 5.06
CA SER A 452 17.34 11.15 6.08
C SER A 452 18.47 11.60 7.01
N LYS A 453 18.50 12.91 7.34
CA LYS A 453 19.53 13.52 8.17
C LYS A 453 19.02 13.92 9.56
N PHE A 454 17.83 13.51 9.94
CA PHE A 454 17.18 13.80 11.23
C PHE A 454 16.13 12.74 11.57
N ALA A 455 15.76 12.66 12.84
CA ALA A 455 14.66 11.85 13.29
C ALA A 455 13.33 12.51 12.86
N TYR A 456 12.60 11.92 11.92
CA TYR A 456 11.37 12.51 11.39
C TYR A 456 10.09 11.92 11.99
N ALA A 457 10.17 10.72 12.58
CA ALA A 457 9.03 10.10 13.25
C ALA A 457 8.97 10.46 14.74
N THR A 458 7.77 10.72 15.26
CA THR A 458 7.52 10.94 16.69
C THR A 458 7.17 9.67 17.44
N ALA A 459 6.74 8.63 16.71
CA ALA A 459 6.44 7.31 17.25
C ALA A 459 6.82 6.21 16.24
N PRO A 460 7.23 5.03 16.71
CA PRO A 460 7.57 3.92 15.81
C PRO A 460 6.35 3.39 15.01
N THR A 461 5.14 3.69 15.44
CA THR A 461 3.90 3.37 14.73
C THR A 461 3.75 4.15 13.42
N GLN A 462 4.61 5.12 13.17
CA GLN A 462 4.63 5.92 11.94
C GLN A 462 5.55 5.35 10.84
N ILE A 463 6.19 4.19 11.07
CA ILE A 463 7.23 3.65 10.17
C ILE A 463 6.90 2.22 9.74
N ILE A 464 6.94 2.02 8.41
CA ILE A 464 6.92 0.70 7.77
C ILE A 464 8.35 0.35 7.35
N ASN A 465 8.94 -0.68 7.97
CA ASN A 465 10.26 -1.17 7.63
C ASN A 465 10.17 -2.31 6.60
N TYR A 466 10.98 -2.22 5.56
CA TYR A 466 11.02 -3.20 4.48
C TYR A 466 12.38 -3.21 3.78
N VAL A 467 12.63 -4.24 2.98
CA VAL A 467 13.82 -4.32 2.12
C VAL A 467 13.46 -4.48 0.64
N SER A 468 12.27 -5.00 0.33
CA SER A 468 11.75 -5.03 -1.03
C SER A 468 10.21 -5.02 -1.04
N CYS A 469 9.66 -4.62 -2.18
CA CYS A 469 8.23 -4.58 -2.47
C CYS A 469 8.03 -4.94 -3.95
N HIS A 470 6.84 -4.67 -4.51
CA HIS A 470 6.59 -4.90 -5.92
C HIS A 470 7.46 -4.04 -6.84
N ASP A 471 7.78 -2.79 -6.41
CA ASP A 471 8.63 -1.87 -7.16
C ASP A 471 10.10 -2.31 -7.17
N ASP A 472 10.81 -1.92 -8.22
CA ASP A 472 12.22 -2.15 -8.44
C ASP A 472 12.59 -3.64 -8.56
N LEU A 473 13.78 -4.02 -8.11
CA LEU A 473 14.20 -5.42 -8.01
C LEU A 473 13.73 -6.03 -6.70
N MET A 474 13.06 -7.17 -6.78
CA MET A 474 12.82 -7.93 -5.56
C MET A 474 14.15 -8.36 -4.90
N LEU A 475 14.13 -8.71 -3.62
CA LEU A 475 15.34 -8.96 -2.83
C LEU A 475 16.26 -10.01 -3.47
N THR A 476 15.73 -11.13 -3.94
CA THR A 476 16.51 -12.22 -4.57
C THR A 476 17.25 -11.73 -5.81
N ASP A 477 16.60 -10.96 -6.66
CA ASP A 477 17.21 -10.39 -7.87
C ASP A 477 18.26 -9.34 -7.54
N LYS A 478 17.97 -8.48 -6.56
CA LYS A 478 18.93 -7.49 -6.05
C LYS A 478 20.20 -8.16 -5.51
N LEU A 479 20.06 -9.24 -4.76
CA LEU A 479 21.19 -10.03 -4.25
C LEU A 479 22.00 -10.67 -5.39
N ALA A 480 21.33 -11.19 -6.41
CA ALA A 480 22.01 -11.76 -7.59
C ALA A 480 22.83 -10.72 -8.35
N LYS A 481 22.33 -9.48 -8.46
CA LYS A 481 23.00 -8.36 -9.15
C LYS A 481 24.14 -7.75 -8.31
N SER A 482 23.93 -7.60 -7.00
CA SER A 482 24.92 -6.96 -6.11
C SER A 482 25.99 -7.93 -5.59
N MET A 483 25.74 -9.24 -5.60
CA MET A 483 26.65 -10.28 -5.14
C MET A 483 26.83 -11.37 -6.24
N PRO A 484 27.26 -11.01 -7.45
CA PRO A 484 27.31 -11.96 -8.58
C PRO A 484 28.32 -13.09 -8.35
N GLU A 485 29.35 -12.87 -7.55
CA GLU A 485 30.36 -13.86 -7.18
C GLU A 485 29.92 -14.85 -6.09
N ALA A 486 28.87 -14.51 -5.34
CA ALA A 486 28.37 -15.36 -4.26
C ALA A 486 27.51 -16.52 -4.78
N ASP A 487 27.63 -17.67 -4.15
CA ASP A 487 26.73 -18.80 -4.41
C ASP A 487 25.33 -18.54 -3.84
N VAL A 488 24.38 -19.42 -4.20
CA VAL A 488 22.98 -19.29 -3.77
C VAL A 488 22.86 -19.34 -2.24
N ALA A 489 23.61 -20.22 -1.58
CA ALA A 489 23.57 -20.36 -0.12
C ALA A 489 24.03 -19.08 0.59
N THR A 490 25.07 -18.44 0.09
CA THR A 490 25.56 -17.14 0.60
C THR A 490 24.50 -16.04 0.42
N ARG A 491 23.87 -15.95 -0.76
CA ARG A 491 22.78 -14.99 -1.00
C ARG A 491 21.56 -15.26 -0.14
N GLN A 492 21.20 -16.52 0.12
CA GLN A 492 20.13 -16.87 1.07
C GLN A 492 20.48 -16.44 2.50
N ARG A 493 21.75 -16.54 2.93
CA ARG A 493 22.20 -16.01 4.23
C ARG A 493 22.04 -14.51 4.30
N ALA A 494 22.45 -13.79 3.26
CA ALA A 494 22.26 -12.34 3.17
C ALA A 494 20.78 -11.92 3.19
N ALA A 495 19.89 -12.67 2.52
CA ALA A 495 18.44 -12.46 2.57
C ALA A 495 17.87 -12.67 3.99
N ARG A 496 18.30 -13.72 4.69
CA ARG A 496 17.91 -13.96 6.10
C ARG A 496 18.38 -12.82 7.00
N LEU A 497 19.62 -12.37 6.86
CA LEU A 497 20.13 -11.22 7.60
C LEU A 497 19.32 -9.96 7.33
N ALA A 498 19.03 -9.65 6.07
CA ALA A 498 18.25 -8.49 5.67
C ALA A 498 16.86 -8.47 6.33
N GLN A 499 16.13 -9.58 6.26
CA GLN A 499 14.82 -9.68 6.91
C GLN A 499 14.90 -9.75 8.44
N THR A 500 15.97 -10.33 9.00
CA THR A 500 16.17 -10.29 10.45
C THR A 500 16.30 -8.85 10.94
N ILE A 501 17.03 -7.99 10.20
CA ILE A 501 17.12 -6.56 10.52
C ILE A 501 15.74 -5.92 10.51
N VAL A 502 14.92 -6.16 9.48
CA VAL A 502 13.55 -5.61 9.38
C VAL A 502 12.68 -6.07 10.56
N PHE A 503 12.63 -7.38 10.81
CA PHE A 503 11.70 -7.96 11.80
C PHE A 503 12.12 -7.74 13.26
N THR A 504 13.38 -7.44 13.53
CA THR A 504 13.87 -7.09 14.88
C THR A 504 13.96 -5.59 15.12
N SER A 505 13.73 -4.78 14.09
CA SER A 505 13.61 -3.32 14.22
C SER A 505 12.27 -2.92 14.84
N GLN A 506 12.22 -1.76 15.47
CA GLN A 506 10.99 -1.11 15.88
C GLN A 506 10.23 -0.61 14.63
N GLY A 507 8.94 -0.30 14.75
CA GLY A 507 8.06 -0.02 13.60
C GLY A 507 7.36 -1.27 13.08
N THR A 508 6.73 -1.19 11.94
CA THR A 508 5.92 -2.28 11.36
C THR A 508 6.72 -3.00 10.27
N PRO A 509 6.87 -4.33 10.33
CA PRO A 509 7.57 -5.10 9.31
C PRO A 509 6.68 -5.36 8.10
N PHE A 510 7.29 -5.29 6.95
CA PHE A 510 6.67 -5.54 5.65
C PHE A 510 7.57 -6.46 4.82
N MET A 511 6.98 -7.38 4.09
CA MET A 511 7.67 -8.29 3.18
C MET A 511 6.90 -8.49 1.88
N PHE A 512 7.61 -8.77 0.79
CA PHE A 512 7.03 -9.05 -0.51
C PHE A 512 6.84 -10.54 -0.75
N ALA A 513 5.73 -10.93 -1.36
CA ALA A 513 5.35 -12.31 -1.61
C ALA A 513 6.43 -13.12 -2.33
N GLY A 514 6.81 -14.24 -1.73
CA GLY A 514 7.80 -15.15 -2.23
C GLY A 514 9.22 -14.91 -1.74
N GLU A 515 9.52 -13.85 -1.00
CA GLU A 515 10.83 -13.68 -0.35
C GLU A 515 11.16 -14.86 0.58
N GLU A 516 10.17 -15.34 1.30
CA GLU A 516 10.26 -16.46 2.23
C GLU A 516 10.59 -17.80 1.57
N ILE A 517 10.45 -17.88 0.26
CA ILE A 517 10.82 -19.08 -0.53
C ILE A 517 11.92 -18.78 -1.56
N PHE A 518 12.57 -17.62 -1.43
CA PHE A 518 13.65 -17.16 -2.29
C PHE A 518 13.27 -17.08 -3.77
N ARG A 519 12.04 -16.60 -4.04
CA ARG A 519 11.53 -16.29 -5.39
C ARG A 519 12.38 -15.22 -6.07
N ASP A 520 12.53 -15.32 -7.38
CA ASP A 520 13.06 -14.27 -8.26
C ASP A 520 12.01 -13.80 -9.30
N LYS A 521 12.26 -12.67 -9.91
CA LYS A 521 11.57 -12.16 -11.10
C LYS A 521 12.54 -12.13 -12.30
N LYS A 522 13.50 -13.02 -12.31
CA LYS A 522 14.50 -13.22 -13.38
C LYS A 522 15.33 -11.96 -13.68
N GLY A 523 15.56 -11.13 -12.65
CA GLY A 523 16.30 -9.88 -12.76
C GLY A 523 15.54 -8.74 -13.44
N VAL A 524 14.23 -8.86 -13.62
CA VAL A 524 13.40 -7.81 -14.22
C VAL A 524 13.10 -6.74 -13.18
N HIS A 525 13.51 -5.52 -13.50
CA HIS A 525 13.21 -4.30 -12.73
C HIS A 525 11.84 -3.77 -13.14
N ASN A 526 10.98 -3.44 -12.18
CA ASN A 526 9.62 -2.90 -12.44
C ASN A 526 8.81 -3.76 -13.44
N SER A 527 8.40 -4.93 -12.99
CA SER A 527 7.76 -5.95 -13.82
C SER A 527 6.26 -5.72 -14.10
N PHE A 528 5.77 -4.47 -14.06
CA PHE A 528 4.34 -4.11 -14.03
C PHE A 528 3.53 -4.56 -15.25
N VAL A 529 4.17 -4.79 -16.40
CA VAL A 529 3.57 -5.34 -17.65
C VAL A 529 4.24 -6.61 -18.10
N SER A 530 5.14 -7.17 -17.29
CA SER A 530 5.82 -8.41 -17.63
C SER A 530 4.86 -9.60 -17.55
N PRO A 531 5.00 -10.62 -18.39
CA PRO A 531 4.08 -11.75 -18.40
C PRO A 531 4.18 -12.61 -17.13
N ASP A 532 3.19 -13.49 -16.92
CA ASP A 532 3.08 -14.35 -15.73
C ASP A 532 4.35 -15.20 -15.51
N TYR A 533 5.05 -15.64 -16.54
CA TYR A 533 6.27 -16.45 -16.36
C TYR A 533 7.44 -15.68 -15.68
N ILE A 534 7.37 -14.35 -15.64
CA ILE A 534 8.25 -13.48 -14.83
C ILE A 534 7.68 -13.28 -13.43
N ASN A 535 6.36 -13.04 -13.36
CA ASN A 535 5.72 -12.57 -12.15
C ASN A 535 5.14 -13.68 -11.26
N ALA A 536 4.67 -14.79 -11.82
CA ALA A 536 3.99 -15.83 -11.04
C ALA A 536 4.94 -16.60 -10.11
N ILE A 537 4.49 -16.81 -8.88
CA ILE A 537 5.24 -17.55 -7.85
C ILE A 537 5.30 -19.03 -8.21
N ASP A 538 6.50 -19.56 -8.42
CA ASP A 538 6.72 -21.00 -8.48
C ASP A 538 6.69 -21.58 -7.05
N TRP A 539 5.58 -22.22 -6.70
CA TRP A 539 5.37 -22.76 -5.37
C TRP A 539 6.25 -23.98 -5.04
N ASP A 540 6.84 -24.65 -6.03
CA ASP A 540 7.79 -25.74 -5.78
C ASP A 540 9.07 -25.21 -5.10
N LEU A 541 9.37 -23.91 -5.23
CA LEU A 541 10.44 -23.24 -4.49
C LEU A 541 10.26 -23.35 -2.97
N LYS A 542 9.04 -23.45 -2.45
CA LYS A 542 8.80 -23.64 -1.01
C LYS A 542 9.43 -24.93 -0.50
N THR A 543 9.31 -26.02 -1.24
CA THR A 543 9.91 -27.29 -0.88
C THR A 543 11.42 -27.28 -1.11
N THR A 544 11.86 -26.69 -2.24
CA THR A 544 13.28 -26.62 -2.59
C THR A 544 14.07 -25.75 -1.60
N ASN A 545 13.46 -24.65 -1.12
CA ASN A 545 14.05 -23.70 -0.18
C ASN A 545 13.38 -23.78 1.20
N ILE A 546 13.03 -24.96 1.66
CA ILE A 546 12.28 -25.14 2.92
C ILE A 546 12.96 -24.50 4.13
N ASP A 547 14.29 -24.51 4.20
CA ASP A 547 15.04 -23.85 5.28
C ASP A 547 14.88 -22.33 5.27
N GLN A 548 14.67 -21.73 4.10
CA GLN A 548 14.39 -20.30 3.97
C GLN A 548 12.99 -19.99 4.50
N PHE A 549 11.99 -20.77 4.07
CA PHE A 549 10.61 -20.64 4.56
C PHE A 549 10.52 -20.80 6.07
N GLU A 550 11.14 -21.85 6.64
CA GLU A 550 11.17 -22.11 8.07
C GLU A 550 11.82 -20.95 8.85
N TYR A 551 12.89 -20.37 8.33
CA TYR A 551 13.54 -19.22 8.96
C TYR A 551 12.59 -18.01 9.05
N TYR A 552 11.89 -17.67 7.96
CA TYR A 552 10.94 -16.56 7.94
C TYR A 552 9.73 -16.81 8.83
N ARG A 553 9.21 -18.03 8.85
CA ARG A 553 8.12 -18.42 9.75
C ARG A 553 8.53 -18.24 11.22
N GLU A 554 9.70 -18.71 11.59
CA GLU A 554 10.22 -18.58 12.96
C GLU A 554 10.52 -17.10 13.31
N LEU A 555 10.97 -16.29 12.35
CA LEU A 555 11.20 -14.87 12.53
C LEU A 555 9.90 -14.11 12.80
N ILE A 556 8.83 -14.42 12.07
CA ILE A 556 7.49 -13.89 12.32
C ILE A 556 6.99 -14.33 13.70
N ALA A 557 7.16 -15.61 14.04
CA ALA A 557 6.78 -16.15 15.35
C ALA A 557 7.52 -15.46 16.49
N LEU A 558 8.83 -15.23 16.37
CA LEU A 558 9.65 -14.49 17.33
C LEU A 558 9.09 -13.08 17.57
N ARG A 559 8.83 -12.32 16.50
CA ARG A 559 8.30 -10.98 16.64
C ARG A 559 6.92 -10.94 17.29
N LYS A 560 6.04 -11.89 16.95
CA LYS A 560 4.69 -11.99 17.54
C LYS A 560 4.73 -12.36 19.01
N ALA A 561 5.65 -13.25 19.41
CA ALA A 561 5.80 -13.69 20.80
C ALA A 561 6.42 -12.61 21.70
N HIS A 562 7.28 -11.74 21.16
CA HIS A 562 8.09 -10.82 21.94
C HIS A 562 7.73 -9.35 21.67
N PRO A 563 6.94 -8.72 22.55
CA PRO A 563 6.52 -7.32 22.41
C PRO A 563 7.68 -6.32 22.50
N ALA A 564 8.86 -6.70 22.96
CA ALA A 564 10.07 -5.88 22.94
C ALA A 564 10.42 -5.36 21.53
N PHE A 565 10.07 -6.10 20.47
CA PHE A 565 10.25 -5.69 19.09
C PHE A 565 9.17 -4.71 18.59
N ARG A 566 8.15 -4.43 19.41
CA ARG A 566 6.93 -3.69 19.02
C ARG A 566 6.60 -2.57 20.01
N MET A 567 7.63 -1.88 20.53
CA MET A 567 7.42 -0.68 21.34
C MET A 567 6.62 0.36 20.55
N THR A 568 5.82 1.16 21.25
CA THR A 568 4.89 2.10 20.60
C THR A 568 5.24 3.57 20.81
N THR A 569 6.26 3.86 21.62
CA THR A 569 6.71 5.24 21.88
C THR A 569 8.21 5.41 21.68
N ALA A 570 8.62 6.57 21.19
CA ALA A 570 10.03 6.94 21.08
C ALA A 570 10.74 6.92 22.44
N ALA A 571 10.05 7.30 23.51
CA ALA A 571 10.60 7.31 24.87
C ALA A 571 10.95 5.88 25.35
N ASP A 572 10.09 4.89 25.07
CA ASP A 572 10.36 3.49 25.42
C ASP A 572 11.53 2.94 24.63
N ILE A 573 11.65 3.29 23.34
CA ILE A 573 12.80 2.92 22.52
C ILE A 573 14.09 3.53 23.10
N ALA A 574 14.12 4.83 23.34
CA ALA A 574 15.29 5.52 23.88
C ALA A 574 15.74 4.99 25.26
N LYS A 575 14.78 4.49 26.06
CA LYS A 575 15.04 3.92 27.39
C LYS A 575 15.52 2.48 27.34
N ASN A 576 14.96 1.65 26.48
CA ASN A 576 15.11 0.19 26.56
C ASN A 576 15.94 -0.40 25.42
N LEU A 577 16.13 0.29 24.30
CA LEU A 577 17.02 -0.11 23.22
C LEU A 577 18.38 0.56 23.43
N VAL A 578 19.44 -0.23 23.57
CA VAL A 578 20.77 0.28 23.86
C VAL A 578 21.76 -0.31 22.86
N PHE A 579 22.37 0.55 22.04
CA PHE A 579 23.46 0.15 21.15
C PHE A 579 24.76 -0.02 21.93
N ASP A 580 25.52 -1.06 21.60
CA ASP A 580 26.88 -1.21 22.09
C ASP A 580 27.82 -0.19 21.39
N ASN A 581 28.91 0.15 22.04
CA ASN A 581 30.01 0.91 21.41
C ASN A 581 30.78 -0.02 20.46
N GLU A 582 30.19 -0.34 19.32
CA GLU A 582 30.76 -1.22 18.32
C GLU A 582 31.70 -0.44 17.41
N THR A 583 32.92 -0.92 17.25
CA THR A 583 33.98 -0.26 16.43
C THR A 583 34.34 -1.08 15.20
N ARG A 584 33.85 -2.29 15.07
CA ARG A 584 34.10 -3.14 13.89
C ARG A 584 33.20 -2.70 12.74
N THR A 585 33.81 -2.62 11.59
CA THR A 585 33.14 -2.21 10.36
C THR A 585 32.09 -3.23 9.97
N ASN A 586 30.92 -2.75 9.55
CA ASN A 586 29.78 -3.54 9.08
C ASN A 586 29.26 -4.54 10.12
N VAL A 587 29.33 -4.16 11.41
CA VAL A 587 28.77 -4.89 12.55
C VAL A 587 27.89 -3.93 13.36
N ILE A 588 26.71 -4.40 13.74
CA ILE A 588 25.82 -3.65 14.65
C ILE A 588 25.48 -4.59 15.82
N SER A 589 25.58 -4.05 17.03
CA SER A 589 25.23 -4.78 18.25
C SER A 589 24.39 -3.90 19.16
N TYR A 590 23.27 -4.43 19.65
CA TYR A 590 22.36 -3.74 20.58
C TYR A 590 21.60 -4.71 21.46
N SER A 591 21.01 -4.20 22.54
CA SER A 591 20.15 -4.93 23.45
C SER A 591 18.79 -4.26 23.60
N LEU A 592 17.74 -5.06 23.69
CA LEU A 592 16.44 -4.66 24.23
C LEU A 592 16.42 -5.10 25.70
N LYS A 593 16.24 -4.16 26.64
CA LYS A 593 16.44 -4.38 28.09
C LYS A 593 15.17 -4.14 28.90
N ASN A 594 15.22 -4.50 30.18
CA ASN A 594 14.22 -4.14 31.17
C ASN A 594 12.82 -4.71 30.88
N HIS A 595 12.72 -5.92 30.34
CA HIS A 595 11.43 -6.47 29.88
C HIS A 595 10.69 -5.47 28.97
N ALA A 596 11.38 -4.93 27.96
CA ALA A 596 10.87 -3.87 27.09
C ALA A 596 9.46 -4.18 26.61
N ASN A 597 8.56 -3.19 26.69
CA ASN A 597 7.15 -3.32 26.33
C ASN A 597 6.40 -4.48 27.04
N GLY A 598 6.86 -4.88 28.24
CA GLY A 598 6.26 -5.99 29.00
C GLY A 598 6.65 -7.38 28.53
N ASP A 599 7.76 -7.50 27.79
CA ASP A 599 8.27 -8.79 27.31
C ASP A 599 8.59 -9.76 28.44
N SER A 600 8.38 -11.04 28.19
CA SER A 600 8.77 -12.13 29.13
C SER A 600 10.28 -12.23 29.31
N TRP A 601 11.05 -11.90 28.29
CA TRP A 601 12.50 -11.85 28.36
C TRP A 601 12.99 -10.52 28.96
N LYS A 602 13.88 -10.63 29.91
CA LYS A 602 14.50 -9.49 30.58
C LYS A 602 15.39 -8.69 29.65
N GLU A 603 16.16 -9.40 28.83
CA GLU A 603 17.07 -8.82 27.86
C GLU A 603 17.12 -9.66 26.59
N ILE A 604 17.12 -8.99 25.44
CA ILE A 604 17.37 -9.59 24.12
C ILE A 604 18.62 -8.93 23.56
N LYS A 605 19.67 -9.69 23.35
CA LYS A 605 20.93 -9.24 22.73
C LYS A 605 20.93 -9.61 21.27
N ILE A 606 21.21 -8.63 20.40
CA ILE A 606 21.18 -8.80 18.94
C ILE A 606 22.51 -8.32 18.38
N VAL A 607 23.13 -9.12 17.51
CA VAL A 607 24.33 -8.75 16.75
C VAL A 607 24.11 -9.08 15.29
N PHE A 608 24.34 -8.13 14.42
CA PHE A 608 24.36 -8.30 12.97
C PHE A 608 25.79 -8.26 12.46
N ASN A 609 26.19 -9.25 11.71
CA ASN A 609 27.44 -9.29 10.96
C ASN A 609 27.14 -9.25 9.45
N GLY A 610 27.31 -8.09 8.84
CA GLY A 610 27.15 -7.90 7.38
C GLY A 610 28.42 -8.22 6.58
N ASN A 611 29.51 -8.64 7.22
CA ASN A 611 30.76 -8.96 6.53
C ASN A 611 30.73 -10.33 5.87
N ASP A 612 31.63 -10.55 4.90
CA ASP A 612 31.91 -11.82 4.23
C ASP A 612 32.74 -12.79 5.08
N LYS A 613 33.09 -12.37 6.29
CA LYS A 613 33.88 -13.15 7.28
C LYS A 613 33.19 -13.18 8.63
N ALA A 614 33.48 -14.21 9.37
CA ALA A 614 33.06 -14.30 10.76
C ALA A 614 33.73 -13.23 11.62
N VAL A 615 33.02 -12.76 12.64
CA VAL A 615 33.53 -11.78 13.62
C VAL A 615 33.35 -12.31 15.05
N ASP A 616 34.35 -12.12 15.90
CA ASP A 616 34.24 -12.45 17.30
C ASP A 616 33.63 -11.31 18.09
N VAL A 617 32.62 -11.61 18.89
CA VAL A 617 31.90 -10.64 19.72
C VAL A 617 31.97 -11.06 21.18
N ARG A 618 32.02 -10.07 22.08
CA ARG A 618 31.98 -10.36 23.53
C ARG A 618 30.55 -10.17 24.05
N ILE A 619 29.97 -11.27 24.45
CA ILE A 619 28.65 -11.29 25.09
C ILE A 619 28.83 -11.22 26.62
N PRO A 620 28.06 -10.40 27.35
CA PRO A 620 28.10 -10.38 28.80
C PRO A 620 27.91 -11.79 29.37
N LYS A 621 28.61 -12.10 30.47
CA LYS A 621 28.42 -13.37 31.17
C LYS A 621 27.00 -13.48 31.74
N GLY A 622 26.39 -14.63 31.60
CA GLY A 622 25.02 -14.88 32.05
C GLY A 622 24.42 -16.13 31.41
N ASN A 623 23.23 -16.48 31.82
CA ASN A 623 22.50 -17.60 31.23
C ASN A 623 21.69 -17.08 30.05
N TRP A 624 22.17 -17.35 28.86
CA TRP A 624 21.54 -16.94 27.62
C TRP A 624 20.90 -18.12 26.91
N THR A 625 19.74 -17.90 26.33
CA THR A 625 19.11 -18.76 25.31
C THR A 625 19.50 -18.29 23.94
N ILE A 626 20.07 -19.15 23.11
CA ILE A 626 20.39 -18.85 21.70
C ILE A 626 19.09 -18.96 20.90
N VAL A 627 18.65 -17.86 20.29
CA VAL A 627 17.43 -17.76 19.48
C VAL A 627 17.75 -17.80 18.00
N ALA A 628 18.78 -17.05 17.57
CA ALA A 628 19.29 -17.09 16.20
C ALA A 628 20.80 -17.22 16.19
N TYR A 629 21.32 -18.12 15.38
CA TYR A 629 22.74 -18.35 15.17
C TYR A 629 23.01 -19.12 13.88
N ASP A 630 24.04 -18.72 13.15
CA ASP A 630 24.52 -19.38 11.92
C ASP A 630 23.42 -19.66 10.88
N GLY A 631 22.58 -18.64 10.61
CA GLY A 631 21.50 -18.73 9.65
C GLY A 631 20.34 -19.64 10.04
N LYS A 632 20.28 -20.08 11.31
CA LYS A 632 19.16 -20.80 11.92
C LYS A 632 18.47 -19.92 12.95
N LEU A 633 17.18 -20.08 13.12
CA LEU A 633 16.35 -19.37 14.08
C LEU A 633 15.26 -20.28 14.64
N LYS A 634 15.03 -20.20 15.95
CA LYS A 634 13.88 -20.76 16.65
C LYS A 634 13.34 -19.75 17.63
N ALA A 635 12.09 -19.36 17.48
CA ALA A 635 11.45 -18.34 18.31
C ALA A 635 11.49 -18.66 19.82
N ASN A 636 11.42 -19.93 20.19
CA ASN A 636 11.51 -20.41 21.58
C ASN A 636 12.93 -20.77 22.02
N GLY A 637 13.94 -20.48 21.18
CA GLY A 637 15.33 -20.81 21.43
C GLY A 637 15.76 -22.21 20.97
N MET A 638 17.06 -22.35 20.71
CA MET A 638 17.70 -23.58 20.21
C MET A 638 18.61 -24.23 21.24
N ASP A 639 19.40 -23.41 21.95
CA ASP A 639 20.48 -23.89 22.84
C ASP A 639 20.75 -22.85 23.94
N LYS A 640 21.64 -23.19 24.90
CA LYS A 640 22.05 -22.31 26.00
C LYS A 640 23.50 -21.84 25.84
N SER A 641 23.81 -20.66 26.34
CA SER A 641 25.14 -20.08 26.36
C SER A 641 25.40 -19.36 27.68
N GLN A 642 26.63 -19.40 28.17
CA GLN A 642 27.06 -18.63 29.34
C GLN A 642 27.59 -17.24 28.97
N GLY A 643 27.48 -16.86 27.71
CA GLY A 643 28.14 -15.67 27.21
C GLY A 643 29.65 -15.83 27.02
N GLY A 644 30.38 -14.74 27.04
CA GLY A 644 31.83 -14.74 26.77
C GLY A 644 32.10 -14.42 25.31
N ASN A 645 33.20 -14.93 24.75
CA ASN A 645 33.51 -14.74 23.34
C ASN A 645 32.66 -15.69 22.49
N MET A 646 31.94 -15.14 21.53
CA MET A 646 31.16 -15.86 20.55
C MET A 646 31.53 -15.40 19.14
N THR A 647 31.62 -16.34 18.20
CA THR A 647 31.86 -16.03 16.78
C THR A 647 30.55 -15.90 16.06
N VAL A 648 30.30 -14.76 15.39
CA VAL A 648 29.14 -14.56 14.54
C VAL A 648 29.56 -14.81 13.09
N PRO A 649 29.02 -15.83 12.42
CA PRO A 649 29.40 -16.17 11.05
C PRO A 649 29.11 -15.04 10.04
N ALA A 650 29.70 -15.14 8.85
CA ALA A 650 29.49 -14.21 7.75
C ALA A 650 28.01 -14.09 7.39
N TYR A 651 27.56 -12.89 7.03
CA TYR A 651 26.18 -12.60 6.61
C TYR A 651 25.12 -13.22 7.53
N SER A 652 25.24 -13.01 8.82
CA SER A 652 24.32 -13.62 9.78
C SER A 652 24.00 -12.75 10.99
N ALA A 653 22.95 -13.12 11.69
CA ALA A 653 22.56 -12.55 12.97
C ALA A 653 22.84 -13.55 14.11
N LEU A 654 23.21 -13.01 15.28
CA LEU A 654 23.16 -13.68 16.57
C LEU A 654 22.07 -13.00 17.40
N ILE A 655 21.10 -13.78 17.89
CA ILE A 655 20.06 -13.33 18.84
C ILE A 655 20.15 -14.20 20.08
N LEU A 656 20.30 -13.56 21.21
CA LEU A 656 20.36 -14.19 22.54
C LEU A 656 19.29 -13.57 23.44
N ALA A 657 18.68 -14.38 24.31
CA ALA A 657 17.69 -13.90 25.25
C ALA A 657 18.00 -14.35 26.67
N GLN A 658 17.66 -13.52 27.66
CA GLN A 658 17.65 -13.83 29.10
C GLN A 658 16.23 -13.68 29.66
N GLU A 659 15.82 -14.64 30.50
CA GLU A 659 14.58 -14.55 31.27
C GLU A 659 14.69 -13.62 32.47
#